data_4c11acfc13bc153ec761645f2fb25a5e
#
_entry.id   4c11acfc13bc153ec761645f2fb25a5e
#
_cell.length_a   1.000
_cell.length_b   1.000
_cell.length_c   1.000
_cell.angle_alpha   90.00
_cell.angle_beta   90.00
_cell.angle_gamma   90.00
#
_symmetry.space_group_name_H-M   'P 1'
#
loop_
_entity.id
_entity.type
_entity.pdbx_description
1 polymer ?
#
loop_
_entity_poly.entity_id
_entity_poly.type
_entity_poly.pdbx_seq_one_letter_code
_entity_poly.pdbx_strand_id
1 'polypeptide(L)'
;ADGGISNGSVSLAPRKSELYTTPPQEPTDSWLEHLCVHEFRHVIQFDKVNQGLTKGLSYLFGEIFPIAVFGVYLPMWFVEGDAVTFETSVGHLGRGRSPEFLNEMKAQIVEKGLYSFHKAVLGSNKDYVPNRYNMGYYMVSNTRHHYGSDIWSKAIERSGRRPYGINPFDKSLTLSIGNRRDSLWNTSSFRALFHNPDSVKKANYFYNTKRMLYRDNYSELQQIWKREAANCTHTFDTVPTHNKYYTNYYYPTALGKDTVLAYKMGLQETGSFVMLTHGKEKRITRTGLLYDYKFATDRKRIVWSEYRSHLRWEQAGKMRISSYDIKRKKYTRLRGRNNQFSPFKAGDKWGYVETDRQNRSYLVLTDSTLKHELWRMEAEDNEQFIHPSYHNGKILTVVQAPAGIRLESIDITTHNREKITQDIYYELDNPQPTDTNIIYRASYNGNNALYSLQNGTHKKILDSKFGLRFPSFDSEENRLYFSFYTSDGYKPGTATPQQLTSEAVDYTTYPLADEMAKQEQWQQTFTYDSVFPTRCYNKLTHLVNLHSWAPIYASLSPMEVDLGATIYSQNKLSTLTFTAGYVRQSGYKHGNWLLNLTYSGWWPILSVEFESGREDFQSFADGLNLQTGQKDALYVFNKSQRSSADFVIQFPFNLSSRQYNSSLRPYLRYQIEGIHHQRPKQVYGYELQENTAILYPVQKQDYHIYQANRYYQLMEYGLTYSNQTRMTEQEINPRWGQMLTGGFT
;
A
#
# COMPACT_ATOMS: atom_id res chain seq x y z
N ALA A 1 11.17 8.71 -6.22
CA ALA A 1 11.93 7.59 -5.64
C ALA A 1 12.09 6.50 -6.69
N ASP A 2 13.25 5.90 -6.77
CA ASP A 2 13.61 4.82 -7.70
C ASP A 2 13.40 3.41 -7.09
N GLY A 3 12.39 3.29 -6.22
CA GLY A 3 12.04 2.02 -5.58
C GLY A 3 11.56 0.97 -6.57
N GLY A 4 11.47 -0.29 -6.13
CA GLY A 4 10.98 -1.41 -6.95
C GLY A 4 9.46 -1.57 -6.93
N ILE A 5 8.72 -0.61 -6.37
CA ILE A 5 7.27 -0.60 -6.29
C ILE A 5 6.76 0.65 -6.99
N SER A 6 5.66 0.52 -7.70
CA SER A 6 4.92 1.63 -8.30
C SER A 6 3.87 2.10 -7.30
N ASN A 7 4.02 3.29 -6.75
CA ASN A 7 3.11 3.84 -5.74
C ASN A 7 3.22 5.36 -5.63
N GLY A 8 2.24 5.99 -4.98
CA GLY A 8 2.27 7.37 -4.57
C GLY A 8 1.62 7.55 -3.22
N SER A 9 1.83 8.70 -2.62
CA SER A 9 1.13 9.10 -1.41
C SER A 9 1.12 10.60 -1.22
N VAL A 10 0.04 11.11 -0.69
CA VAL A 10 -0.08 12.50 -0.25
C VAL A 10 -0.27 12.54 1.26
N SER A 11 0.52 13.36 1.92
CA SER A 11 0.34 13.67 3.32
C SER A 11 0.05 15.15 3.53
N LEU A 12 -0.75 15.45 4.55
CA LEU A 12 -1.12 16.81 4.90
C LEU A 12 -0.26 17.38 6.04
N ALA A 13 0.31 16.55 6.89
CA ALA A 13 1.23 16.96 7.95
C ALA A 13 2.51 16.11 7.95
N PRO A 14 3.60 16.60 7.37
CA PRO A 14 3.71 17.84 6.59
C PRO A 14 3.05 17.72 5.23
N ARG A 15 2.70 18.84 4.62
CA ARG A 15 2.19 18.87 3.23
C ARG A 15 3.27 18.43 2.27
N LYS A 16 3.12 17.22 1.74
CA LYS A 16 4.01 16.67 0.70
C LYS A 16 3.33 15.59 -0.10
N SER A 17 3.76 15.45 -1.35
CA SER A 17 3.47 14.31 -2.21
C SER A 17 4.74 13.51 -2.43
N GLU A 18 4.68 12.20 -2.27
CA GLU A 18 5.75 11.27 -2.62
C GLU A 18 5.31 10.45 -3.83
N LEU A 19 6.03 10.57 -4.92
CA LEU A 19 5.74 9.85 -6.15
C LEU A 19 6.87 8.85 -6.42
N TYR A 20 6.52 7.59 -6.64
CA TYR A 20 7.47 6.53 -7.00
C TYR A 20 7.54 6.48 -8.51
N THR A 21 8.68 6.81 -9.04
CA THR A 21 8.85 7.01 -10.47
C THR A 21 8.99 5.72 -11.26
N THR A 22 9.30 4.59 -10.61
CA THR A 22 9.38 3.29 -11.27
C THR A 22 7.99 2.84 -11.71
N PRO A 23 7.77 2.63 -13.02
CA PRO A 23 6.47 2.22 -13.52
C PRO A 23 6.16 0.76 -13.18
N PRO A 24 4.85 0.37 -13.13
CA PRO A 24 4.46 -1.02 -12.95
C PRO A 24 4.82 -1.87 -14.18
N GLN A 25 4.89 -3.19 -14.01
CA GLN A 25 5.01 -4.14 -15.12
C GLN A 25 3.64 -4.59 -15.64
N GLU A 26 2.69 -3.67 -15.68
CA GLU A 26 1.35 -3.86 -16.23
C GLU A 26 1.01 -2.68 -17.15
N PRO A 27 0.23 -2.92 -18.21
CA PRO A 27 -0.18 -1.85 -19.12
C PRO A 27 -1.01 -0.79 -18.39
N THR A 28 -0.64 0.47 -18.58
CA THR A 28 -1.32 1.63 -17.98
C THR A 28 -1.14 2.84 -18.88
N ASP A 29 -1.73 3.98 -18.57
CA ASP A 29 -1.36 5.28 -19.10
C ASP A 29 0.09 5.65 -18.72
N SER A 30 0.61 6.78 -19.21
CA SER A 30 1.87 7.33 -18.71
C SER A 30 1.88 7.30 -17.18
N TRP A 31 2.67 6.38 -16.61
CA TRP A 31 2.60 6.04 -15.19
C TRP A 31 2.68 7.25 -14.26
N LEU A 32 3.69 8.09 -14.48
CA LEU A 32 3.92 9.23 -13.58
C LEU A 32 2.82 10.29 -13.70
N GLU A 33 2.32 10.53 -14.90
CA GLU A 33 1.23 11.46 -15.16
C GLU A 33 -0.06 10.96 -14.51
N HIS A 34 -0.39 9.69 -14.73
CA HIS A 34 -1.56 9.05 -14.13
C HIS A 34 -1.50 9.08 -12.60
N LEU A 35 -0.33 8.76 -12.01
CA LEU A 35 -0.10 8.84 -10.58
C LEU A 35 -0.23 10.27 -10.06
N CYS A 36 0.34 11.26 -10.76
CA CYS A 36 0.20 12.67 -10.38
C CYS A 36 -1.26 13.11 -10.34
N VAL A 37 -2.06 12.72 -11.32
CA VAL A 37 -3.50 13.01 -11.37
C VAL A 37 -4.24 12.43 -10.17
N HIS A 38 -3.97 11.15 -9.84
CA HIS A 38 -4.55 10.49 -8.68
C HIS A 38 -4.20 11.19 -7.37
N GLU A 39 -2.90 11.40 -7.13
CA GLU A 39 -2.41 12.00 -5.89
C GLU A 39 -2.84 13.48 -5.76
N PHE A 40 -2.91 14.20 -6.87
CA PHE A 40 -3.40 15.58 -6.86
C PHE A 40 -4.88 15.68 -6.47
N ARG A 41 -5.69 14.67 -6.80
CA ARG A 41 -7.09 14.61 -6.32
C ARG A 41 -7.16 14.59 -4.79
N HIS A 42 -6.25 13.89 -4.12
CA HIS A 42 -6.16 13.92 -2.66
C HIS A 42 -5.77 15.30 -2.12
N VAL A 43 -4.89 16.04 -2.80
CA VAL A 43 -4.58 17.44 -2.43
C VAL A 43 -5.85 18.29 -2.49
N ILE A 44 -6.66 18.15 -3.53
CA ILE A 44 -7.95 18.88 -3.66
C ILE A 44 -8.92 18.48 -2.54
N GLN A 45 -9.03 17.19 -2.21
CA GLN A 45 -9.87 16.72 -1.12
C GLN A 45 -9.46 17.31 0.23
N PHE A 46 -8.16 17.38 0.52
CA PHE A 46 -7.64 18.00 1.74
C PHE A 46 -7.91 19.50 1.80
N ASP A 47 -7.68 20.22 0.70
CA ASP A 47 -7.96 21.63 0.64
C ASP A 47 -9.45 21.94 0.82
N LYS A 48 -10.30 21.09 0.24
CA LYS A 48 -11.77 21.22 0.37
C LYS A 48 -12.26 20.97 1.80
N VAL A 49 -11.59 20.14 2.60
CA VAL A 49 -11.89 19.98 4.04
C VAL A 49 -11.45 21.20 4.84
N ASN A 50 -10.38 21.87 4.44
CA ASN A 50 -9.81 22.99 5.17
C ASN A 50 -10.61 24.28 5.00
N GLN A 51 -11.88 24.28 5.44
CA GLN A 51 -12.82 25.38 5.33
C GLN A 51 -13.57 25.65 6.65
N GLY A 52 -14.14 26.86 6.76
CA GLY A 52 -14.97 27.26 7.91
C GLY A 52 -14.26 27.06 9.23
N LEU A 53 -14.89 26.35 10.19
CA LEU A 53 -14.32 26.12 11.51
C LEU A 53 -13.02 25.31 11.45
N THR A 54 -12.92 24.32 10.56
CA THR A 54 -11.68 23.54 10.38
C THR A 54 -10.51 24.46 9.99
N LYS A 55 -10.72 25.38 9.08
CA LYS A 55 -9.70 26.39 8.71
C LYS A 55 -9.35 27.30 9.89
N GLY A 56 -10.35 27.78 10.63
CA GLY A 56 -10.10 28.59 11.83
C GLY A 56 -9.24 27.86 12.86
N LEU A 57 -9.56 26.60 13.14
CA LEU A 57 -8.82 25.79 14.10
C LEU A 57 -7.45 25.31 13.56
N SER A 58 -7.25 25.26 12.25
CA SER A 58 -5.93 24.98 11.69
C SER A 58 -4.88 26.05 11.98
N TYR A 59 -5.30 27.30 12.20
CA TYR A 59 -4.38 28.35 12.67
C TYR A 59 -3.95 28.15 14.13
N LEU A 60 -4.76 27.45 14.92
CA LEU A 60 -4.47 27.19 16.34
C LEU A 60 -3.67 25.87 16.52
N PHE A 61 -3.95 24.86 15.69
CA PHE A 61 -3.39 23.50 15.83
C PHE A 61 -2.46 23.09 14.68
N GLY A 62 -2.26 23.94 13.68
CA GLY A 62 -1.50 23.61 12.50
C GLY A 62 -2.18 22.58 11.61
N GLU A 63 -1.39 21.85 10.83
CA GLU A 63 -1.87 20.90 9.82
C GLU A 63 -2.50 19.63 10.41
N ILE A 64 -2.28 19.31 11.68
CA ILE A 64 -2.89 18.16 12.36
C ILE A 64 -4.41 18.26 12.42
N PHE A 65 -4.98 19.45 12.58
CA PHE A 65 -6.42 19.58 12.77
C PHE A 65 -7.24 19.23 11.51
N PRO A 66 -6.92 19.75 10.31
CA PRO A 66 -7.58 19.31 9.08
C PRO A 66 -7.46 17.82 8.83
N ILE A 67 -6.31 17.18 9.18
CA ILE A 67 -6.14 15.73 9.08
C ILE A 67 -7.12 15.00 10.01
N ALA A 68 -7.26 15.44 11.24
CA ALA A 68 -8.18 14.82 12.18
C ALA A 68 -9.63 14.87 11.64
N VAL A 69 -10.07 16.02 11.11
CA VAL A 69 -11.39 16.19 10.49
C VAL A 69 -11.54 15.27 9.27
N PHE A 70 -10.52 15.23 8.40
CA PHE A 70 -10.49 14.35 7.23
C PHE A 70 -10.62 12.88 7.63
N GLY A 71 -9.78 12.39 8.53
CA GLY A 71 -9.76 11.00 8.97
C GLY A 71 -11.02 10.55 9.71
N VAL A 72 -11.67 11.46 10.47
CA VAL A 72 -12.89 11.12 11.21
C VAL A 72 -14.12 11.08 10.31
N TYR A 73 -14.23 11.97 9.33
CA TYR A 73 -15.49 12.15 8.59
C TYR A 73 -15.48 11.60 7.18
N LEU A 74 -14.34 11.59 6.48
CA LEU A 74 -14.28 11.10 5.11
C LEU A 74 -13.97 9.60 5.09
N PRO A 75 -14.89 8.76 4.59
CA PRO A 75 -14.63 7.33 4.51
C PRO A 75 -13.60 7.03 3.42
N MET A 76 -12.64 6.14 3.71
CA MET A 76 -11.55 5.82 2.79
C MET A 76 -12.01 5.27 1.44
N TRP A 77 -13.13 4.55 1.38
CA TRP A 77 -13.70 4.10 0.11
C TRP A 77 -14.13 5.28 -0.79
N PHE A 78 -14.58 6.40 -0.17
CA PHE A 78 -14.90 7.61 -0.90
C PHE A 78 -13.62 8.33 -1.35
N VAL A 79 -12.66 8.51 -0.46
CA VAL A 79 -11.39 9.21 -0.74
C VAL A 79 -10.69 8.58 -1.95
N GLU A 80 -10.54 7.27 -1.93
CA GLU A 80 -9.90 6.52 -3.00
C GLU A 80 -10.79 6.38 -4.24
N GLY A 81 -12.08 6.15 -4.05
CA GLY A 81 -13.04 6.03 -5.16
C GLY A 81 -13.19 7.32 -5.96
N ASP A 82 -13.15 8.47 -5.31
CA ASP A 82 -13.17 9.78 -5.97
C ASP A 82 -11.89 10.03 -6.78
N ALA A 83 -10.73 9.62 -6.25
CA ALA A 83 -9.46 9.70 -6.96
C ALA A 83 -9.44 8.77 -8.18
N VAL A 84 -9.92 7.51 -8.05
CA VAL A 84 -10.07 6.58 -9.18
C VAL A 84 -11.07 7.09 -10.22
N THR A 85 -12.18 7.70 -9.78
CA THR A 85 -13.14 8.32 -10.71
C THR A 85 -12.49 9.45 -11.50
N PHE A 86 -11.70 10.30 -10.84
CA PHE A 86 -11.03 11.42 -11.48
C PHE A 86 -9.94 10.96 -12.45
N GLU A 87 -9.02 10.06 -12.05
CA GLU A 87 -8.01 9.53 -12.96
C GLU A 87 -8.61 8.84 -14.19
N THR A 88 -9.73 8.13 -14.00
CA THR A 88 -10.46 7.48 -15.10
C THR A 88 -11.11 8.50 -16.04
N SER A 89 -11.56 9.64 -15.51
CA SER A 89 -12.22 10.68 -16.31
C SER A 89 -11.26 11.47 -17.18
N VAL A 90 -10.00 11.63 -16.76
CA VAL A 90 -8.99 12.46 -17.46
C VAL A 90 -7.94 11.64 -18.20
N GLY A 91 -7.80 10.34 -17.91
CA GLY A 91 -6.89 9.41 -18.56
C GLY A 91 -7.56 8.55 -19.64
N HIS A 92 -6.74 7.90 -20.47
CA HIS A 92 -7.22 6.94 -21.47
C HIS A 92 -7.40 5.53 -20.89
N LEU A 93 -6.54 5.14 -19.93
CA LEU A 93 -6.47 3.81 -19.29
C LEU A 93 -6.64 3.86 -17.77
N GLY A 94 -7.40 4.80 -17.24
CA GLY A 94 -7.70 4.86 -15.81
C GLY A 94 -8.35 3.56 -15.28
N ARG A 95 -8.18 3.27 -13.99
CA ARG A 95 -8.63 2.00 -13.37
C ARG A 95 -10.10 1.66 -13.63
N GLY A 96 -10.97 2.65 -13.80
CA GLY A 96 -12.37 2.43 -14.19
C GLY A 96 -12.57 1.89 -15.63
N ARG A 97 -11.51 1.83 -16.44
CA ARG A 97 -11.48 1.19 -17.78
C ARG A 97 -10.68 -0.12 -17.78
N SER A 98 -10.19 -0.58 -16.63
CA SER A 98 -9.44 -1.82 -16.50
C SER A 98 -10.35 -2.98 -16.06
N PRO A 99 -10.55 -4.02 -16.89
CA PRO A 99 -11.31 -5.19 -16.48
C PRO A 99 -10.69 -5.89 -15.27
N GLU A 100 -9.37 -5.88 -15.12
CA GLU A 100 -8.68 -6.44 -13.97
C GLU A 100 -9.17 -5.82 -12.66
N PHE A 101 -9.25 -4.50 -12.64
CA PHE A 101 -9.74 -3.77 -11.49
C PHE A 101 -11.25 -4.00 -11.26
N LEU A 102 -12.06 -4.03 -12.30
CA LEU A 102 -13.51 -4.11 -12.18
C LEU A 102 -14.02 -5.52 -11.86
N ASN A 103 -13.35 -6.56 -12.36
CA ASN A 103 -13.81 -7.93 -12.30
C ASN A 103 -13.82 -8.54 -10.89
N GLU A 104 -13.00 -8.04 -9.96
CA GLU A 104 -13.02 -8.52 -8.58
C GLU A 104 -14.40 -8.32 -7.93
N MET A 105 -14.96 -7.10 -8.04
CA MET A 105 -16.28 -6.79 -7.50
C MET A 105 -17.37 -7.51 -8.29
N LYS A 106 -17.24 -7.56 -9.61
CA LYS A 106 -18.17 -8.25 -10.50
C LYS A 106 -18.29 -9.74 -10.16
N ALA A 107 -17.19 -10.46 -10.05
CA ALA A 107 -17.17 -11.87 -9.72
C ALA A 107 -17.77 -12.14 -8.33
N GLN A 108 -17.38 -11.36 -7.32
CA GLN A 108 -17.90 -11.50 -5.97
C GLN A 108 -19.43 -11.33 -5.93
N ILE A 109 -19.96 -10.29 -6.57
CA ILE A 109 -21.40 -9.99 -6.54
C ILE A 109 -22.21 -11.01 -7.34
N VAL A 110 -21.70 -11.48 -8.47
CA VAL A 110 -22.40 -12.46 -9.32
C VAL A 110 -22.46 -13.84 -8.66
N GLU A 111 -21.35 -14.31 -8.10
CA GLU A 111 -21.23 -15.68 -7.57
C GLU A 111 -21.60 -15.80 -6.09
N LYS A 112 -21.30 -14.79 -5.26
CA LYS A 112 -21.52 -14.83 -3.80
C LYS A 112 -22.59 -13.86 -3.32
N GLY A 113 -23.09 -13.00 -4.22
CA GLY A 113 -24.07 -11.98 -3.88
C GLY A 113 -23.45 -10.73 -3.25
N LEU A 114 -24.28 -9.73 -3.00
CA LEU A 114 -23.86 -8.46 -2.42
C LEU A 114 -23.57 -8.63 -0.93
N TYR A 115 -22.35 -8.34 -0.49
CA TYR A 115 -22.02 -8.30 0.92
C TYR A 115 -22.73 -7.12 1.63
N SER A 116 -22.86 -7.20 2.96
CA SER A 116 -23.32 -6.04 3.73
C SER A 116 -22.35 -4.86 3.57
N PHE A 117 -22.86 -3.64 3.64
CA PHE A 117 -22.03 -2.43 3.55
C PHE A 117 -20.85 -2.45 4.53
N HIS A 118 -21.09 -2.89 5.78
CA HIS A 118 -20.02 -2.96 6.76
C HIS A 118 -18.93 -3.96 6.39
N LYS A 119 -19.31 -5.15 5.88
CA LYS A 119 -18.33 -6.14 5.42
C LYS A 119 -17.54 -5.62 4.21
N ALA A 120 -18.22 -4.94 3.28
CA ALA A 120 -17.57 -4.35 2.11
C ALA A 120 -16.55 -3.25 2.48
N VAL A 121 -16.86 -2.44 3.52
CA VAL A 121 -15.98 -1.35 3.99
C VAL A 121 -14.85 -1.85 4.88
N LEU A 122 -15.14 -2.77 5.81
CA LEU A 122 -14.19 -3.20 6.83
C LEU A 122 -13.33 -4.40 6.42
N GLY A 123 -13.71 -5.07 5.33
CA GLY A 123 -13.09 -6.33 4.93
C GLY A 123 -13.55 -7.52 5.76
N SER A 124 -12.87 -8.64 5.60
CA SER A 124 -13.12 -9.88 6.34
C SER A 124 -11.86 -10.72 6.42
N ASN A 125 -11.55 -11.26 7.59
CA ASN A 125 -10.47 -12.24 7.74
C ASN A 125 -10.88 -13.65 7.28
N LYS A 126 -12.17 -13.89 7.05
CA LYS A 126 -12.70 -15.18 6.61
C LYS A 126 -12.82 -15.26 5.09
N ASP A 127 -13.36 -14.23 4.48
CA ASP A 127 -13.69 -14.18 3.07
C ASP A 127 -12.86 -13.09 2.37
N TYR A 128 -12.56 -13.30 1.10
CA TYR A 128 -12.04 -12.23 0.27
C TYR A 128 -13.12 -11.17 0.04
N VAL A 129 -12.77 -9.94 0.28
CA VAL A 129 -13.61 -8.76 0.00
C VAL A 129 -12.82 -7.86 -0.94
N PRO A 130 -13.36 -7.53 -2.13
CA PRO A 130 -12.73 -6.58 -3.04
C PRO A 130 -12.36 -5.29 -2.32
N ASN A 131 -11.25 -4.69 -2.71
CA ASN A 131 -10.70 -3.56 -2.00
C ASN A 131 -11.58 -2.30 -2.09
N ARG A 132 -11.28 -1.32 -1.24
CA ARG A 132 -12.03 -0.06 -1.15
C ARG A 132 -11.97 0.79 -2.41
N TYR A 133 -10.99 0.63 -3.28
CA TYR A 133 -10.87 1.36 -4.55
C TYR A 133 -11.96 0.94 -5.52
N ASN A 134 -12.17 -0.38 -5.68
CA ASN A 134 -13.22 -0.95 -6.55
C ASN A 134 -14.60 -0.53 -6.07
N MET A 135 -14.89 -0.73 -4.78
CA MET A 135 -16.13 -0.30 -4.15
C MET A 135 -16.33 1.21 -4.32
N GLY A 136 -15.30 1.98 -4.05
CA GLY A 136 -15.33 3.43 -4.09
C GLY A 136 -15.62 3.98 -5.48
N TYR A 137 -14.98 3.44 -6.52
CA TYR A 137 -15.19 3.86 -7.90
C TYR A 137 -16.67 3.77 -8.30
N TYR A 138 -17.29 2.62 -8.14
CA TYR A 138 -18.69 2.46 -8.50
C TYR A 138 -19.63 3.31 -7.63
N MET A 139 -19.36 3.40 -6.32
CA MET A 139 -20.14 4.24 -5.41
C MET A 139 -20.08 5.72 -5.81
N VAL A 140 -18.90 6.22 -6.13
CA VAL A 140 -18.70 7.63 -6.47
C VAL A 140 -19.27 7.93 -7.85
N SER A 141 -18.91 7.14 -8.86
CA SER A 141 -19.29 7.39 -10.26
C SER A 141 -20.81 7.24 -10.47
N ASN A 142 -21.42 6.14 -10.01
CA ASN A 142 -22.85 5.95 -10.14
C ASN A 142 -23.67 6.98 -9.33
N THR A 143 -23.19 7.35 -8.14
CA THR A 143 -23.86 8.42 -7.38
C THR A 143 -23.78 9.76 -8.11
N ARG A 144 -22.67 10.08 -8.75
CA ARG A 144 -22.55 11.27 -9.60
C ARG A 144 -23.47 11.19 -10.84
N HIS A 145 -23.55 10.02 -11.45
CA HIS A 145 -24.47 9.78 -12.57
C HIS A 145 -25.92 10.10 -12.19
N HIS A 146 -26.40 9.56 -11.07
CA HIS A 146 -27.81 9.73 -10.65
C HIS A 146 -28.11 11.08 -9.97
N TYR A 147 -27.16 11.66 -9.23
CA TYR A 147 -27.37 12.83 -8.38
C TYR A 147 -26.52 14.06 -8.73
N GLY A 148 -25.67 13.97 -9.76
CA GLY A 148 -24.87 15.05 -10.32
C GLY A 148 -23.50 15.21 -9.67
N SER A 149 -22.65 15.97 -10.37
CA SER A 149 -21.19 16.08 -10.11
C SER A 149 -20.83 16.72 -8.77
N ASP A 150 -21.71 17.54 -8.19
CA ASP A 150 -21.43 18.33 -6.99
C ASP A 150 -21.71 17.65 -5.65
N ILE A 151 -22.35 16.45 -5.68
CA ILE A 151 -22.83 15.78 -4.48
C ILE A 151 -21.74 15.50 -3.45
N TRP A 152 -20.59 15.01 -3.91
CA TRP A 152 -19.46 14.67 -3.04
C TRP A 152 -18.72 15.91 -2.56
N SER A 153 -18.57 16.92 -3.43
CA SER A 153 -17.98 18.21 -3.06
C SER A 153 -18.74 18.88 -1.91
N LYS A 154 -20.07 18.86 -1.95
CA LYS A 154 -20.93 19.36 -0.86
C LYS A 154 -20.75 18.57 0.44
N ALA A 155 -20.54 17.24 0.33
CA ALA A 155 -20.31 16.41 1.51
C ALA A 155 -18.98 16.71 2.21
N ILE A 156 -17.90 16.90 1.44
CA ILE A 156 -16.60 17.31 1.96
C ILE A 156 -16.66 18.70 2.60
N GLU A 157 -17.26 19.65 1.87
CA GLU A 157 -17.38 21.04 2.34
C GLU A 157 -18.15 21.12 3.67
N ARG A 158 -19.25 20.40 3.81
CA ARG A 158 -19.99 20.38 5.07
C ARG A 158 -19.18 19.80 6.22
N SER A 159 -18.39 18.76 5.96
CA SER A 159 -17.51 18.14 6.96
C SER A 159 -16.45 19.14 7.46
N GLY A 160 -15.86 19.89 6.56
CA GLY A 160 -14.89 20.95 6.91
C GLY A 160 -15.51 22.15 7.62
N ARG A 161 -16.66 22.63 7.16
CA ARG A 161 -17.30 23.82 7.75
C ARG A 161 -17.92 23.55 9.13
N ARG A 162 -18.39 22.31 9.39
CA ARG A 162 -19.12 21.93 10.60
C ARG A 162 -18.60 20.64 11.23
N PRO A 163 -17.30 20.58 11.63
CA PRO A 163 -16.69 19.38 12.19
C PRO A 163 -17.24 18.96 13.55
N TYR A 164 -18.04 19.80 14.20
CA TYR A 164 -18.73 19.48 15.45
C TYR A 164 -20.07 18.75 15.25
N GLY A 165 -20.53 18.62 14.01
CA GLY A 165 -21.81 17.97 13.70
C GLY A 165 -21.69 16.45 13.78
N ILE A 166 -22.81 15.78 14.17
CA ILE A 166 -22.90 14.33 14.10
C ILE A 166 -22.93 13.91 12.62
N ASN A 167 -21.88 13.21 12.19
CA ASN A 167 -21.72 12.68 10.83
C ASN A 167 -22.05 13.68 9.71
N PRO A 168 -21.33 14.82 9.62
CA PRO A 168 -21.66 15.90 8.70
C PRO A 168 -21.60 15.48 7.23
N PHE A 169 -20.73 14.53 6.88
CA PHE A 169 -20.60 13.95 5.55
C PHE A 169 -21.90 13.27 5.11
N ASP A 170 -22.39 12.33 5.90
CA ASP A 170 -23.62 11.57 5.60
C ASP A 170 -24.87 12.47 5.61
N LYS A 171 -24.90 13.44 6.54
CA LYS A 171 -25.97 14.43 6.60
C LYS A 171 -26.04 15.28 5.32
N SER A 172 -24.89 15.63 4.74
CA SER A 172 -24.86 16.34 3.47
C SER A 172 -25.43 15.52 2.32
N LEU A 173 -25.06 14.24 2.25
CA LEU A 173 -25.60 13.31 1.26
C LEU A 173 -27.12 13.18 1.38
N THR A 174 -27.62 12.99 2.61
CA THR A 174 -29.06 12.90 2.89
C THR A 174 -29.82 14.13 2.38
N LEU A 175 -29.30 15.32 2.66
CA LEU A 175 -29.93 16.58 2.21
C LEU A 175 -29.88 16.73 0.68
N SER A 176 -28.75 16.42 0.06
CA SER A 176 -28.58 16.56 -1.40
C SER A 176 -29.46 15.58 -2.16
N ILE A 177 -29.57 14.35 -1.70
CA ILE A 177 -30.42 13.30 -2.29
C ILE A 177 -31.88 13.58 -2.02
N GLY A 178 -32.26 14.02 -0.80
CA GLY A 178 -33.61 14.37 -0.43
C GLY A 178 -34.17 15.50 -1.30
N ASN A 179 -33.42 16.58 -1.45
CA ASN A 179 -33.86 17.71 -2.29
C ASN A 179 -34.08 17.32 -3.76
N ARG A 180 -33.28 16.40 -4.30
CA ARG A 180 -33.46 15.90 -5.68
C ARG A 180 -34.55 14.86 -5.81
N ARG A 181 -34.74 14.02 -4.78
CA ARG A 181 -35.90 13.09 -4.73
C ARG A 181 -37.21 13.83 -4.66
N ASP A 182 -37.26 14.94 -3.93
CA ASP A 182 -38.47 15.76 -3.88
C ASP A 182 -38.83 16.38 -5.27
N SER A 183 -37.80 16.74 -6.07
CA SER A 183 -38.01 17.18 -7.45
C SER A 183 -38.38 16.03 -8.41
N LEU A 184 -37.80 14.85 -8.23
CA LEU A 184 -38.17 13.64 -9.00
C LEU A 184 -39.50 13.05 -8.57
N TRP A 185 -39.93 13.22 -7.29
CA TRP A 185 -41.22 12.80 -6.79
C TRP A 185 -42.38 13.45 -7.54
N ASN A 186 -42.17 14.62 -8.11
CA ASN A 186 -43.16 15.30 -8.93
C ASN A 186 -43.31 14.68 -10.32
N THR A 187 -42.46 13.72 -10.72
CA THR A 187 -42.63 12.95 -11.94
C THR A 187 -43.48 11.69 -11.70
N SER A 188 -44.43 11.42 -12.56
CA SER A 188 -45.42 10.32 -12.45
C SER A 188 -44.77 8.94 -12.31
N SER A 189 -43.61 8.73 -12.89
CA SER A 189 -42.83 7.46 -12.87
C SER A 189 -42.24 7.14 -11.50
N PHE A 190 -41.83 8.13 -10.72
CA PHE A 190 -41.23 7.93 -9.40
C PHE A 190 -42.30 7.68 -8.32
N ARG A 191 -43.51 8.24 -8.48
CA ARG A 191 -44.63 7.98 -7.59
C ARG A 191 -45.16 6.54 -7.66
N ALA A 192 -45.01 5.89 -8.81
CA ALA A 192 -45.39 4.50 -8.99
C ALA A 192 -44.50 3.48 -8.27
N LEU A 193 -43.24 3.84 -8.02
CA LEU A 193 -42.25 2.97 -7.37
C LEU A 193 -42.24 3.02 -5.84
N PHE A 194 -42.79 4.11 -5.23
CA PHE A 194 -42.73 4.32 -3.77
C PHE A 194 -44.10 4.74 -3.24
N HIS A 195 -44.75 3.85 -2.50
CA HIS A 195 -46.15 4.03 -2.04
C HIS A 195 -46.36 5.06 -0.93
N ASN A 196 -45.32 5.55 -0.24
CA ASN A 196 -45.50 6.54 0.83
C ASN A 196 -44.27 7.45 1.06
N PRO A 197 -44.35 8.78 0.78
CA PRO A 197 -43.24 9.73 0.95
C PRO A 197 -42.86 10.00 2.41
N ASP A 198 -43.80 9.90 3.35
CA ASP A 198 -43.51 10.22 4.75
C ASP A 198 -42.72 9.10 5.47
N SER A 199 -42.89 7.86 5.07
CA SER A 199 -42.09 6.74 5.58
C SER A 199 -40.64 6.83 5.11
N VAL A 200 -40.38 7.35 3.91
CA VAL A 200 -39.04 7.59 3.37
C VAL A 200 -38.36 8.77 4.08
N LYS A 201 -39.10 9.85 4.39
CA LYS A 201 -38.58 11.00 5.15
C LYS A 201 -38.22 10.63 6.60
N LYS A 202 -39.01 9.85 7.30
CA LYS A 202 -38.77 9.44 8.69
C LYS A 202 -37.65 8.39 8.81
N ALA A 203 -37.55 7.43 7.90
CA ALA A 203 -36.51 6.42 7.89
C ALA A 203 -35.13 6.98 7.55
N ASN A 204 -35.06 8.07 6.77
CA ASN A 204 -33.79 8.68 6.33
C ASN A 204 -33.16 9.65 7.35
N TYR A 205 -33.84 10.02 8.43
CA TYR A 205 -33.32 11.03 9.37
C TYR A 205 -32.22 10.52 10.28
N PHE A 206 -32.07 9.20 10.46
CA PHE A 206 -31.17 8.63 11.44
C PHE A 206 -30.14 7.62 10.91
N TYR A 207 -30.33 6.99 9.76
CA TYR A 207 -29.42 5.91 9.36
C TYR A 207 -29.20 5.79 7.84
N ASN A 208 -27.93 6.01 7.45
CA ASN A 208 -27.26 5.26 6.37
C ASN A 208 -27.61 5.60 4.93
N THR A 209 -27.56 6.88 4.57
CA THR A 209 -27.56 7.25 3.14
C THR A 209 -26.46 6.50 2.37
N LYS A 210 -25.26 6.33 2.96
CA LYS A 210 -24.18 5.52 2.38
C LYS A 210 -24.59 4.07 2.12
N ARG A 211 -25.28 3.42 3.05
CA ARG A 211 -25.75 2.03 2.86
C ARG A 211 -26.86 1.94 1.81
N MET A 212 -27.72 2.92 1.76
CA MET A 212 -28.76 3.00 0.73
C MET A 212 -28.11 3.15 -0.65
N LEU A 213 -27.23 4.10 -0.82
CA LEU A 213 -26.48 4.28 -2.07
C LEU A 213 -25.71 3.01 -2.46
N TYR A 214 -25.05 2.37 -1.51
CA TYR A 214 -24.36 1.11 -1.74
C TYR A 214 -25.30 0.03 -2.29
N ARG A 215 -26.43 -0.19 -1.61
CA ARG A 215 -27.40 -1.20 -2.03
C ARG A 215 -28.00 -0.86 -3.40
N ASP A 216 -28.42 0.38 -3.59
CA ASP A 216 -29.13 0.79 -4.81
C ASP A 216 -28.20 0.69 -6.03
N ASN A 217 -26.97 1.25 -5.96
CA ASN A 217 -25.98 1.18 -7.02
C ASN A 217 -25.60 -0.27 -7.39
N TYR A 218 -25.34 -1.12 -6.39
CA TYR A 218 -24.90 -2.49 -6.68
C TYR A 218 -26.04 -3.46 -7.01
N SER A 219 -27.26 -3.19 -6.61
CA SER A 219 -28.41 -4.01 -7.05
C SER A 219 -28.68 -3.86 -8.54
N GLU A 220 -28.48 -2.68 -9.09
CA GLU A 220 -28.55 -2.42 -10.52
C GLU A 220 -27.42 -3.12 -11.27
N LEU A 221 -26.18 -2.88 -10.86
CA LEU A 221 -24.98 -3.51 -11.45
C LEU A 221 -25.02 -5.04 -11.39
N GLN A 222 -25.56 -5.61 -10.31
CA GLN A 222 -25.70 -7.07 -10.18
C GLN A 222 -26.54 -7.67 -11.30
N GLN A 223 -27.63 -7.01 -11.69
CA GLN A 223 -28.49 -7.50 -12.77
C GLN A 223 -27.80 -7.44 -14.13
N ILE A 224 -27.05 -6.37 -14.38
CA ILE A 224 -26.26 -6.20 -15.60
C ILE A 224 -25.18 -7.30 -15.66
N TRP A 225 -24.38 -7.43 -14.61
CA TRP A 225 -23.25 -8.37 -14.57
C TRP A 225 -23.67 -9.84 -14.61
N LYS A 226 -24.83 -10.20 -14.05
CA LYS A 226 -25.37 -11.56 -14.19
C LYS A 226 -25.72 -11.88 -15.63
N ARG A 227 -26.30 -10.92 -16.38
CA ARG A 227 -26.59 -11.08 -17.80
C ARG A 227 -25.33 -11.22 -18.64
N GLU A 228 -24.33 -10.36 -18.40
CA GLU A 228 -23.04 -10.44 -19.08
C GLU A 228 -22.33 -11.80 -18.83
N ALA A 229 -22.30 -12.24 -17.57
CA ALA A 229 -21.70 -13.53 -17.22
C ALA A 229 -22.41 -14.73 -17.85
N ALA A 230 -23.75 -14.65 -18.05
CA ALA A 230 -24.52 -15.70 -18.71
C ALA A 230 -24.27 -15.78 -20.23
N ASN A 231 -23.87 -14.67 -20.85
CA ASN A 231 -23.58 -14.61 -22.29
C ASN A 231 -22.23 -15.22 -22.67
N CYS A 232 -21.37 -15.57 -21.71
CA CYS A 232 -20.10 -16.21 -21.98
C CYS A 232 -20.31 -17.70 -22.30
N THR A 233 -20.01 -18.07 -23.55
CA THR A 233 -20.25 -19.43 -24.08
C THR A 233 -18.95 -20.26 -24.29
N HIS A 234 -17.78 -19.68 -24.06
CA HIS A 234 -16.50 -20.38 -24.25
C HIS A 234 -16.32 -21.52 -23.25
N THR A 235 -15.79 -22.62 -23.73
CA THR A 235 -15.50 -23.82 -22.93
C THR A 235 -14.01 -24.13 -22.95
N PHE A 236 -13.48 -24.52 -21.81
CA PHE A 236 -12.08 -24.92 -21.61
C PHE A 236 -11.99 -25.91 -20.45
N ASP A 237 -10.87 -26.60 -20.34
CA ASP A 237 -10.64 -27.54 -19.26
C ASP A 237 -10.05 -26.82 -18.04
N THR A 238 -10.45 -27.25 -16.85
CA THR A 238 -9.91 -26.72 -15.60
C THR A 238 -8.86 -27.67 -15.03
N VAL A 239 -7.73 -27.13 -14.59
CA VAL A 239 -6.77 -27.90 -13.81
C VAL A 239 -7.28 -28.01 -12.37
N PRO A 240 -7.54 -29.23 -11.85
CA PRO A 240 -8.15 -29.37 -10.53
C PRO A 240 -7.29 -28.78 -9.40
N THR A 241 -7.92 -27.98 -8.56
CA THR A 241 -7.33 -27.40 -7.35
C THR A 241 -8.27 -27.55 -6.16
N HIS A 242 -7.72 -27.79 -4.98
CA HIS A 242 -8.50 -27.97 -3.75
C HIS A 242 -8.16 -26.86 -2.75
N ASN A 243 -8.93 -25.78 -2.76
CA ASN A 243 -8.72 -24.65 -1.87
C ASN A 243 -9.98 -24.36 -1.05
N LYS A 244 -9.81 -24.18 0.25
CA LYS A 244 -10.90 -23.79 1.16
C LYS A 244 -11.16 -22.30 1.16
N TYR A 245 -10.16 -21.49 0.81
CA TYR A 245 -10.18 -20.03 0.87
C TYR A 245 -9.77 -19.43 -0.48
N TYR A 246 -10.05 -18.15 -0.66
CA TYR A 246 -9.62 -17.39 -1.83
C TYR A 246 -8.13 -17.61 -2.10
N THR A 247 -7.83 -18.10 -3.28
CA THR A 247 -6.47 -18.50 -3.68
C THR A 247 -6.26 -18.26 -5.17
N ASN A 248 -5.19 -17.56 -5.49
CA ASN A 248 -4.76 -17.29 -6.85
C ASN A 248 -3.66 -18.25 -7.30
N TYR A 249 -3.75 -18.68 -8.55
CA TYR A 249 -2.70 -19.35 -9.30
C TYR A 249 -2.34 -18.50 -10.51
N TYR A 250 -1.14 -17.96 -10.51
CA TYR A 250 -0.64 -17.08 -11.56
C TYR A 250 0.30 -17.81 -12.49
N TYR A 251 0.26 -17.48 -13.79
CA TYR A 251 1.12 -18.00 -14.85
C TYR A 251 1.21 -19.53 -14.88
N PRO A 252 0.10 -20.27 -14.96
CA PRO A 252 0.16 -21.73 -15.11
C PRO A 252 0.92 -22.09 -16.40
N THR A 253 1.94 -22.90 -16.26
CA THR A 253 2.89 -23.24 -17.34
C THR A 253 3.21 -24.74 -17.28
N ALA A 254 3.35 -25.41 -18.41
CA ALA A 254 3.73 -26.82 -18.46
C ALA A 254 5.13 -27.05 -17.84
N LEU A 255 5.22 -27.95 -16.89
CA LEU A 255 6.49 -28.40 -16.31
C LEU A 255 6.92 -29.77 -16.87
N GLY A 256 6.01 -30.52 -17.42
CA GLY A 256 6.12 -31.85 -18.05
C GLY A 256 4.75 -32.39 -18.34
N LYS A 257 4.67 -33.59 -18.92
CA LYS A 257 3.40 -34.21 -19.27
C LYS A 257 2.45 -34.22 -18.06
N ASP A 258 1.23 -33.70 -18.25
CA ASP A 258 0.17 -33.64 -17.25
C ASP A 258 0.59 -32.91 -15.94
N THR A 259 1.62 -32.07 -16.00
CA THR A 259 2.15 -31.37 -14.83
C THR A 259 2.24 -29.89 -15.07
N VAL A 260 1.53 -29.11 -14.26
CA VAL A 260 1.45 -27.64 -14.36
C VAL A 260 2.22 -27.01 -13.20
N LEU A 261 3.11 -26.09 -13.51
CA LEU A 261 3.77 -25.18 -12.57
C LEU A 261 2.94 -23.89 -12.48
N ALA A 262 2.69 -23.39 -11.27
CA ALA A 262 2.06 -22.09 -11.05
C ALA A 262 2.64 -21.38 -9.83
N TYR A 263 2.56 -20.08 -9.81
CA TYR A 263 2.78 -19.28 -8.60
C TYR A 263 1.46 -19.18 -7.84
N LYS A 264 1.45 -19.64 -6.58
CA LYS A 264 0.25 -19.70 -5.72
C LYS A 264 0.38 -18.73 -4.57
N MET A 265 -0.69 -17.94 -4.30
CA MET A 265 -0.86 -17.16 -3.08
C MET A 265 -2.35 -16.96 -2.77
N GLY A 266 -2.68 -16.67 -1.51
CA GLY A 266 -4.07 -16.46 -1.11
C GLY A 266 -4.21 -16.03 0.35
N LEU A 267 -5.46 -15.96 0.82
CA LEU A 267 -5.76 -15.48 2.18
C LEU A 267 -5.06 -16.27 3.28
N GLN A 268 -4.85 -17.56 3.10
CA GLN A 268 -4.20 -18.45 4.08
C GLN A 268 -2.78 -18.86 3.72
N GLU A 269 -2.30 -18.49 2.55
CA GLU A 269 -1.02 -18.95 2.04
C GLU A 269 -0.16 -17.80 1.54
N THR A 270 1.07 -17.76 2.02
CA THR A 270 2.10 -16.89 1.47
C THR A 270 2.56 -17.41 0.13
N GLY A 271 3.11 -16.54 -0.71
CA GLY A 271 3.55 -16.87 -2.06
C GLY A 271 4.47 -18.10 -2.15
N SER A 272 4.17 -18.98 -3.07
CA SER A 272 4.94 -20.21 -3.34
C SER A 272 4.78 -20.70 -4.76
N PHE A 273 5.80 -21.37 -5.30
CA PHE A 273 5.67 -22.15 -6.52
C PHE A 273 5.16 -23.55 -6.19
N VAL A 274 4.13 -23.95 -6.91
CA VAL A 274 3.48 -25.26 -6.75
C VAL A 274 3.44 -26.02 -8.07
N MET A 275 3.48 -27.32 -7.96
CA MET A 275 3.30 -28.28 -9.06
C MET A 275 1.96 -28.97 -8.89
N LEU A 276 1.14 -28.94 -9.93
CA LEU A 276 -0.17 -29.56 -9.99
C LEU A 276 -0.09 -30.77 -10.94
N THR A 277 -0.41 -31.96 -10.45
CA THR A 277 -0.36 -33.21 -11.22
C THR A 277 -1.53 -34.12 -10.83
N HIS A 278 -2.42 -34.44 -11.76
CA HIS A 278 -3.58 -35.34 -11.52
C HIS A 278 -4.40 -34.93 -10.27
N GLY A 279 -4.69 -33.64 -10.09
CA GLY A 279 -5.44 -33.15 -8.96
C GLY A 279 -4.67 -33.09 -7.62
N LYS A 280 -3.39 -33.47 -7.61
CA LYS A 280 -2.51 -33.34 -6.44
C LYS A 280 -1.64 -32.11 -6.57
N GLU A 281 -1.52 -31.36 -5.46
CA GLU A 281 -0.67 -30.19 -5.37
C GLU A 281 0.57 -30.47 -4.52
N LYS A 282 1.75 -30.13 -5.05
CA LYS A 282 3.01 -30.21 -4.33
C LYS A 282 3.75 -28.87 -4.38
N ARG A 283 4.05 -28.29 -3.22
CA ARG A 283 4.85 -27.09 -3.13
C ARG A 283 6.33 -27.37 -3.44
N ILE A 284 6.89 -26.58 -4.37
CA ILE A 284 8.29 -26.63 -4.77
C ILE A 284 9.13 -25.75 -3.83
N THR A 285 8.78 -24.47 -3.72
CA THR A 285 9.49 -23.53 -2.85
C THR A 285 8.58 -22.35 -2.47
N ARG A 286 8.82 -21.74 -1.31
CA ARG A 286 8.24 -20.47 -0.93
C ARG A 286 9.11 -19.32 -1.45
N THR A 287 8.48 -18.18 -1.67
CA THR A 287 9.16 -16.96 -2.14
C THR A 287 9.13 -15.86 -1.08
N GLY A 288 9.79 -14.74 -1.37
CA GLY A 288 9.56 -13.46 -0.71
C GLY A 288 8.32 -12.75 -1.26
N LEU A 289 8.31 -11.41 -1.21
CA LEU A 289 7.24 -10.60 -1.79
C LEU A 289 7.45 -10.45 -3.30
N LEU A 290 6.41 -10.70 -4.07
CA LEU A 290 6.36 -10.45 -5.51
C LEU A 290 5.35 -9.33 -5.76
N TYR A 291 5.74 -8.37 -6.61
CA TYR A 291 4.86 -7.35 -7.20
C TYR A 291 4.75 -7.52 -8.72
N ASP A 292 5.67 -8.26 -9.32
CA ASP A 292 5.60 -8.81 -10.65
C ASP A 292 5.50 -10.32 -10.52
N TYR A 293 4.37 -10.91 -10.89
CA TYR A 293 4.10 -12.34 -10.75
C TYR A 293 4.65 -13.15 -11.91
N LYS A 294 5.16 -12.50 -12.97
CA LYS A 294 5.74 -13.20 -14.10
C LYS A 294 6.99 -13.96 -13.67
N PHE A 295 7.04 -15.21 -14.09
CA PHE A 295 8.21 -16.06 -13.94
C PHE A 295 8.52 -16.78 -15.24
N ALA A 296 9.71 -17.34 -15.34
CA ALA A 296 10.13 -18.18 -16.45
C ALA A 296 10.72 -19.49 -15.94
N THR A 297 10.64 -20.54 -16.74
CA THR A 297 11.20 -21.86 -16.40
C THR A 297 11.83 -22.54 -17.62
N ASP A 298 12.88 -23.33 -17.38
CA ASP A 298 13.44 -24.31 -18.31
C ASP A 298 13.12 -25.75 -17.87
N ARG A 299 12.04 -25.93 -17.07
CA ARG A 299 11.61 -27.18 -16.43
C ARG A 299 12.58 -27.70 -15.35
N LYS A 300 13.80 -27.17 -15.25
CA LYS A 300 14.82 -27.49 -14.22
C LYS A 300 14.98 -26.39 -13.19
N ARG A 301 14.80 -25.15 -13.63
CA ARG A 301 14.96 -23.96 -12.83
C ARG A 301 13.74 -23.05 -12.99
N ILE A 302 13.35 -22.38 -11.91
CA ILE A 302 12.34 -21.31 -11.91
C ILE A 302 13.07 -20.00 -11.66
N VAL A 303 12.77 -18.98 -12.46
CA VAL A 303 13.34 -17.63 -12.36
C VAL A 303 12.21 -16.63 -12.22
N TRP A 304 12.25 -15.74 -11.23
CA TRP A 304 11.22 -14.74 -10.93
C TRP A 304 11.81 -13.46 -10.40
N SER A 305 11.02 -12.39 -10.33
CA SER A 305 11.40 -11.14 -9.67
C SER A 305 10.87 -11.11 -8.24
N GLU A 306 11.69 -10.69 -7.27
CA GLU A 306 11.36 -10.68 -5.85
C GLU A 306 11.72 -9.32 -5.23
N TYR A 307 10.79 -8.74 -4.51
CA TYR A 307 10.97 -7.47 -3.82
C TYR A 307 11.79 -7.64 -2.54
N ARG A 308 12.75 -6.75 -2.36
CA ARG A 308 13.54 -6.62 -1.15
C ARG A 308 13.31 -5.25 -0.54
N SER A 309 12.62 -5.21 0.59
CA SER A 309 12.36 -3.98 1.34
C SER A 309 13.66 -3.33 1.83
N HIS A 310 13.67 -2.01 1.88
CA HIS A 310 14.70 -1.24 2.56
C HIS A 310 14.28 -1.04 4.02
N LEU A 311 15.23 -1.12 4.99
CA LEU A 311 14.89 -1.09 6.41
C LEU A 311 14.56 0.29 6.96
N ARG A 312 14.93 1.35 6.27
CA ARG A 312 14.69 2.74 6.69
C ARG A 312 13.56 3.40 5.91
N TRP A 313 13.50 3.15 4.60
CA TRP A 313 12.56 3.82 3.70
C TRP A 313 11.82 2.79 2.87
N GLU A 314 10.50 2.81 2.97
CA GLU A 314 9.64 1.91 2.22
C GLU A 314 9.85 2.06 0.71
N GLN A 315 9.96 3.29 0.23
CA GLN A 315 10.15 3.65 -1.17
C GLN A 315 11.52 3.30 -1.75
N ALA A 316 12.47 2.82 -0.95
CA ALA A 316 13.83 2.48 -1.41
C ALA A 316 14.07 0.97 -1.59
N GLY A 317 13.03 0.15 -1.43
CA GLY A 317 13.12 -1.28 -1.74
C GLY A 317 13.37 -1.55 -3.22
N LYS A 318 13.91 -2.72 -3.57
CA LYS A 318 14.34 -3.05 -4.93
C LYS A 318 13.78 -4.40 -5.38
N MET A 319 13.39 -4.48 -6.66
CA MET A 319 13.07 -5.73 -7.34
C MET A 319 14.35 -6.42 -7.81
N ARG A 320 14.46 -7.73 -7.59
CA ARG A 320 15.65 -8.52 -7.91
C ARG A 320 15.27 -9.87 -8.51
N ILE A 321 15.95 -10.26 -9.58
CA ILE A 321 15.82 -11.59 -10.13
C ILE A 321 16.34 -12.62 -9.13
N SER A 322 15.50 -13.60 -8.85
CA SER A 322 15.77 -14.75 -8.00
C SER A 322 15.57 -16.02 -8.82
N SER A 323 16.28 -17.06 -8.48
CA SER A 323 16.14 -18.37 -9.14
C SER A 323 16.19 -19.53 -8.17
N TYR A 324 15.53 -20.62 -8.53
CA TYR A 324 15.51 -21.86 -7.76
C TYR A 324 15.70 -23.07 -8.66
N ASP A 325 16.77 -23.84 -8.40
CA ASP A 325 17.02 -25.13 -9.04
C ASP A 325 16.15 -26.20 -8.35
N ILE A 326 15.20 -26.79 -9.10
CA ILE A 326 14.20 -27.71 -8.57
C ILE A 326 14.84 -29.00 -8.03
N LYS A 327 15.83 -29.56 -8.75
CA LYS A 327 16.51 -30.80 -8.36
C LYS A 327 17.48 -30.61 -7.21
N ARG A 328 18.32 -29.55 -7.29
CA ARG A 328 19.32 -29.24 -6.25
C ARG A 328 18.74 -28.53 -5.06
N LYS A 329 17.49 -28.07 -5.12
CA LYS A 329 16.82 -27.25 -4.10
C LYS A 329 17.62 -26.00 -3.71
N LYS A 330 18.37 -25.44 -4.66
CA LYS A 330 19.26 -24.31 -4.45
C LYS A 330 18.60 -23.00 -4.90
N TYR A 331 18.47 -22.08 -3.96
CA TYR A 331 18.03 -20.69 -4.19
C TYR A 331 19.23 -19.79 -4.46
N THR A 332 19.14 -18.93 -5.47
CA THR A 332 20.13 -17.90 -5.76
C THR A 332 19.42 -16.59 -6.13
N ARG A 333 20.09 -15.48 -5.91
CA ARG A 333 19.60 -14.14 -6.25
C ARG A 333 20.66 -13.39 -7.04
N LEU A 334 20.21 -12.72 -8.10
CA LEU A 334 21.07 -11.87 -8.91
C LEU A 334 21.42 -10.58 -8.13
N ARG A 335 22.66 -10.18 -8.20
CA ARG A 335 23.13 -8.91 -7.65
C ARG A 335 22.92 -7.81 -8.71
N GLY A 336 22.68 -6.59 -8.28
CA GLY A 336 22.49 -5.46 -9.19
C GLY A 336 22.16 -4.17 -8.42
N ARG A 337 22.14 -3.05 -9.12
CA ARG A 337 21.75 -1.74 -8.56
C ARG A 337 20.34 -1.32 -9.00
N ASN A 338 19.94 -1.70 -10.21
CA ASN A 338 18.68 -1.33 -10.85
C ASN A 338 17.55 -2.30 -10.51
N ASN A 339 16.30 -1.94 -10.75
CA ASN A 339 15.16 -2.84 -10.58
C ASN A 339 15.09 -3.82 -11.74
N GLN A 340 14.80 -5.09 -11.45
CA GLN A 340 14.77 -6.21 -12.39
C GLN A 340 13.41 -6.88 -12.36
N PHE A 341 12.75 -7.01 -13.52
CA PHE A 341 11.38 -7.47 -13.66
C PHE A 341 11.23 -8.50 -14.80
N SER A 342 10.07 -9.12 -14.86
CA SER A 342 9.54 -9.89 -16.00
C SER A 342 10.56 -10.80 -16.66
N PRO A 343 11.11 -11.79 -15.93
CA PRO A 343 12.08 -12.71 -16.53
C PRO A 343 11.46 -13.55 -17.64
N PHE A 344 12.28 -13.92 -18.63
CA PHE A 344 11.90 -14.81 -19.73
C PHE A 344 13.03 -15.73 -20.13
N LYS A 345 12.68 -16.83 -20.80
CA LYS A 345 13.65 -17.81 -21.33
C LYS A 345 13.94 -17.48 -22.78
N ALA A 346 15.20 -17.44 -23.17
CA ALA A 346 15.65 -17.15 -24.54
C ALA A 346 16.65 -18.21 -25.01
N GLY A 347 16.17 -19.31 -25.59
CA GLY A 347 16.99 -20.46 -25.95
C GLY A 347 17.71 -21.05 -24.74
N ASP A 348 19.05 -21.04 -24.72
CA ASP A 348 19.87 -21.43 -23.57
C ASP A 348 20.08 -20.27 -22.57
N LYS A 349 19.74 -19.03 -22.93
CA LYS A 349 19.94 -17.80 -22.17
C LYS A 349 18.73 -17.45 -21.31
N TRP A 350 18.89 -16.49 -20.41
CA TRP A 350 17.84 -15.86 -19.63
C TRP A 350 17.76 -14.36 -19.93
N GLY A 351 16.57 -13.83 -19.95
CA GLY A 351 16.38 -12.41 -20.08
C GLY A 351 15.47 -11.84 -18.99
N TYR A 352 15.50 -10.53 -18.84
CA TYR A 352 14.62 -9.77 -17.94
C TYR A 352 14.52 -8.32 -18.40
N VAL A 353 13.52 -7.61 -17.88
CA VAL A 353 13.39 -6.15 -18.00
C VAL A 353 14.15 -5.51 -16.85
N GLU A 354 14.93 -4.47 -17.13
CA GLU A 354 15.62 -3.67 -16.11
C GLU A 354 15.17 -2.21 -16.19
N THR A 355 14.93 -1.59 -15.02
CA THR A 355 14.66 -0.15 -14.93
C THR A 355 15.73 0.50 -14.07
N ASP A 356 16.42 1.51 -14.59
CA ASP A 356 17.47 2.24 -13.91
C ASP A 356 16.92 3.37 -13.00
N ARG A 357 17.82 4.17 -12.43
CA ARG A 357 17.44 5.29 -11.53
C ARG A 357 16.84 6.49 -12.25
N GLN A 358 17.05 6.59 -13.54
CA GLN A 358 16.46 7.59 -14.42
C GLN A 358 15.13 7.12 -15.04
N ASN A 359 14.63 5.94 -14.64
CA ASN A 359 13.45 5.25 -15.17
C ASN A 359 13.55 4.82 -16.63
N ARG A 360 14.76 4.69 -17.17
CA ARG A 360 14.98 4.12 -18.49
C ARG A 360 14.78 2.61 -18.42
N SER A 361 14.07 2.07 -19.39
CA SER A 361 13.74 0.65 -19.49
C SER A 361 14.69 -0.07 -20.42
N TYR A 362 15.15 -1.25 -20.02
CA TYR A 362 16.09 -2.06 -20.78
C TYR A 362 15.59 -3.50 -20.88
N LEU A 363 15.79 -4.10 -22.06
CA LEU A 363 15.80 -5.56 -22.19
C LEU A 363 17.23 -6.06 -22.01
N VAL A 364 17.40 -7.06 -21.18
CA VAL A 364 18.72 -7.62 -20.84
C VAL A 364 18.71 -9.12 -21.09
N LEU A 365 19.73 -9.65 -21.81
CA LEU A 365 19.99 -11.09 -21.92
C LEU A 365 21.26 -11.43 -21.17
N THR A 366 21.21 -12.55 -20.46
CA THR A 366 22.34 -13.09 -19.70
C THR A 366 22.65 -14.52 -20.14
N ASP A 367 23.79 -15.01 -19.70
CA ASP A 367 24.16 -16.42 -19.86
C ASP A 367 23.20 -17.37 -19.11
N SER A 368 23.37 -18.67 -19.32
CA SER A 368 22.58 -19.71 -18.67
C SER A 368 22.71 -19.71 -17.14
N THR A 369 23.73 -19.06 -16.58
CA THR A 369 23.99 -18.96 -15.14
C THR A 369 23.38 -17.70 -14.49
N LEU A 370 22.83 -16.77 -15.25
CA LEU A 370 22.35 -15.46 -14.83
C LEU A 370 23.48 -14.54 -14.26
N LYS A 371 24.74 -14.78 -14.60
CA LYS A 371 25.86 -14.02 -14.03
C LYS A 371 26.44 -12.98 -14.98
N HIS A 372 26.49 -13.31 -16.27
CA HIS A 372 27.14 -12.47 -17.28
C HIS A 372 26.09 -11.92 -18.23
N GLU A 373 26.04 -10.59 -18.33
CA GLU A 373 25.25 -9.91 -19.34
C GLU A 373 25.87 -10.14 -20.71
N LEU A 374 25.06 -10.56 -21.68
CA LEU A 374 25.47 -10.86 -23.04
C LEU A 374 24.97 -9.85 -24.05
N TRP A 375 23.81 -9.21 -23.76
CA TRP A 375 23.16 -8.29 -24.64
C TRP A 375 22.24 -7.36 -23.85
N ARG A 376 22.10 -6.13 -24.33
CA ARG A 376 21.25 -5.11 -23.73
C ARG A 376 20.69 -4.20 -24.81
N MET A 377 19.41 -3.81 -24.67
CA MET A 377 18.77 -2.79 -25.47
C MET A 377 18.00 -1.81 -24.58
N GLU A 378 18.18 -0.52 -24.80
CA GLU A 378 17.43 0.56 -24.17
C GLU A 378 16.15 0.84 -24.95
N ALA A 379 15.04 1.10 -24.25
CA ALA A 379 13.82 1.63 -24.84
C ALA A 379 14.04 3.09 -25.27
N GLU A 380 13.21 3.59 -26.16
CA GLU A 380 13.21 5.02 -26.51
C GLU A 380 12.72 5.86 -25.31
N ASP A 381 12.91 7.18 -25.39
CA ASP A 381 12.51 8.10 -24.32
C ASP A 381 11.03 7.98 -24.01
N ASN A 382 10.73 7.85 -22.72
CA ASN A 382 9.38 7.63 -22.19
C ASN A 382 8.69 6.33 -22.64
N GLU A 383 9.44 5.36 -23.16
CA GLU A 383 8.95 4.02 -23.45
C GLU A 383 9.32 3.03 -22.33
N GLN A 384 8.52 2.00 -22.19
CA GLN A 384 8.74 0.91 -21.24
C GLN A 384 8.48 -0.44 -21.90
N PHE A 385 9.42 -1.39 -21.72
CA PHE A 385 9.21 -2.79 -22.06
C PHE A 385 8.42 -3.50 -20.98
N ILE A 386 7.44 -4.31 -21.38
CA ILE A 386 6.56 -5.06 -20.48
C ILE A 386 6.44 -6.50 -21.00
N HIS A 387 6.51 -7.49 -20.11
CA HIS A 387 6.23 -8.90 -20.37
C HIS A 387 6.90 -9.49 -21.62
N PRO A 388 8.21 -9.39 -21.79
CA PRO A 388 8.90 -9.95 -22.95
C PRO A 388 8.79 -11.47 -23.00
N SER A 389 8.80 -12.01 -24.22
CA SER A 389 8.92 -13.41 -24.56
C SER A 389 9.94 -13.58 -25.69
N TYR A 390 10.38 -14.80 -25.98
CA TYR A 390 11.40 -15.06 -26.97
C TYR A 390 10.98 -16.19 -27.92
N HIS A 391 11.23 -16.01 -29.19
CA HIS A 391 11.03 -17.05 -30.21
C HIS A 391 11.95 -16.82 -31.41
N ASN A 392 12.67 -17.84 -31.85
CA ASN A 392 13.46 -17.88 -33.07
C ASN A 392 14.36 -16.64 -33.30
N GLY A 393 15.18 -16.26 -32.30
CA GLY A 393 16.13 -15.13 -32.43
C GLY A 393 15.52 -13.76 -32.17
N LYS A 394 14.21 -13.66 -31.96
CA LYS A 394 13.51 -12.39 -31.71
C LYS A 394 12.92 -12.34 -30.30
N ILE A 395 12.96 -11.17 -29.68
CA ILE A 395 12.23 -10.86 -28.46
C ILE A 395 10.94 -10.17 -28.86
N LEU A 396 9.80 -10.72 -28.45
CA LEU A 396 8.49 -10.11 -28.59
C LEU A 396 8.13 -9.48 -27.23
N THR A 397 7.80 -8.21 -27.23
CA THR A 397 7.48 -7.46 -26.02
C THR A 397 6.31 -6.50 -26.21
N VAL A 398 5.64 -6.17 -25.14
CA VAL A 398 4.74 -5.01 -25.12
C VAL A 398 5.58 -3.78 -24.87
N VAL A 399 5.34 -2.74 -25.65
CA VAL A 399 5.92 -1.41 -25.44
C VAL A 399 4.80 -0.47 -25.04
N GLN A 400 4.93 0.11 -23.88
CA GLN A 400 4.10 1.22 -23.43
C GLN A 400 4.81 2.52 -23.79
N ALA A 401 4.15 3.37 -24.55
CA ALA A 401 4.63 4.66 -25.03
C ALA A 401 3.61 5.77 -24.66
N PRO A 402 3.97 7.04 -24.75
CA PRO A 402 3.02 8.14 -24.53
C PRO A 402 1.80 8.10 -25.47
N ALA A 403 1.96 7.54 -26.68
CA ALA A 403 0.88 7.40 -27.66
C ALA A 403 -0.03 6.18 -27.44
N GLY A 404 0.28 5.31 -26.49
CA GLY A 404 -0.48 4.10 -26.20
C GLY A 404 0.40 2.87 -26.04
N ILE A 405 -0.21 1.71 -26.21
CA ILE A 405 0.39 0.39 -26.00
C ILE A 405 0.44 -0.36 -27.32
N ARG A 406 1.56 -1.03 -27.60
CA ARG A 406 1.76 -1.82 -28.82
C ARG A 406 2.58 -3.08 -28.57
N LEU A 407 2.51 -4.02 -29.51
CA LEU A 407 3.45 -5.15 -29.62
C LEU A 407 4.62 -4.76 -30.53
N GLU A 408 5.83 -5.12 -30.08
CA GLU A 408 7.04 -5.02 -30.90
C GLU A 408 7.82 -6.33 -30.93
N SER A 409 8.48 -6.56 -32.07
CA SER A 409 9.46 -7.62 -32.26
C SER A 409 10.85 -7.01 -32.37
N ILE A 410 11.81 -7.57 -31.65
CA ILE A 410 13.19 -7.09 -31.57
C ILE A 410 14.12 -8.24 -31.94
N ASP A 411 14.88 -8.06 -33.02
CA ASP A 411 15.89 -9.04 -33.43
C ASP A 411 17.17 -8.87 -32.60
N ILE A 412 17.59 -9.91 -31.92
CA ILE A 412 18.75 -9.84 -31.00
C ILE A 412 20.10 -9.73 -31.71
N THR A 413 20.16 -10.06 -33.00
CA THR A 413 21.40 -10.01 -33.80
C THR A 413 21.59 -8.65 -34.46
N THR A 414 20.52 -8.15 -35.09
CA THR A 414 20.57 -6.89 -35.85
C THR A 414 20.20 -5.67 -35.00
N HIS A 415 19.64 -5.87 -33.81
CA HIS A 415 19.05 -4.83 -32.94
C HIS A 415 17.88 -4.07 -33.60
N ASN A 416 17.29 -4.61 -34.67
CA ASN A 416 16.18 -3.99 -35.35
C ASN A 416 14.89 -4.16 -34.51
N ARG A 417 14.14 -3.05 -34.34
CA ARG A 417 12.81 -3.00 -33.72
C ARG A 417 11.75 -2.88 -34.82
N GLU A 418 10.74 -3.73 -34.73
CA GLU A 418 9.61 -3.76 -35.65
C GLU A 418 8.30 -3.64 -34.88
N LYS A 419 7.51 -2.61 -35.18
CA LYS A 419 6.16 -2.46 -34.64
C LYS A 419 5.23 -3.48 -35.27
N ILE A 420 4.70 -4.41 -34.45
CA ILE A 420 3.76 -5.44 -34.89
C ILE A 420 2.33 -4.90 -34.91
N THR A 421 1.96 -4.04 -33.94
CA THR A 421 0.65 -3.39 -33.86
C THR A 421 0.79 -1.88 -33.80
N GLN A 422 -0.29 -1.18 -34.06
CA GLN A 422 -0.36 0.27 -33.80
C GLN A 422 -0.49 0.56 -32.31
N ASP A 423 -0.19 1.80 -31.91
CA ASP A 423 -0.41 2.28 -30.55
C ASP A 423 -1.92 2.39 -30.27
N ILE A 424 -2.39 1.78 -29.18
CA ILE A 424 -3.80 1.74 -28.77
C ILE A 424 -3.94 1.99 -27.27
N TYR A 425 -5.11 2.48 -26.85
CA TYR A 425 -5.45 2.68 -25.46
C TYR A 425 -6.35 1.56 -24.93
N TYR A 426 -5.93 0.31 -25.09
CA TYR A 426 -6.49 -0.88 -24.44
C TYR A 426 -5.36 -1.63 -23.76
N GLU A 427 -5.66 -2.26 -22.64
CA GLU A 427 -4.68 -3.12 -21.98
C GLU A 427 -4.35 -4.31 -22.90
N LEU A 428 -3.06 -4.56 -23.07
CA LEU A 428 -2.52 -5.64 -23.87
C LEU A 428 -1.23 -6.12 -23.21
N ASP A 429 -1.11 -7.43 -22.95
CA ASP A 429 0.08 -7.98 -22.30
C ASP A 429 0.31 -9.47 -22.59
N ASN A 430 1.42 -9.98 -22.02
CA ASN A 430 1.82 -11.39 -22.05
C ASN A 430 1.81 -12.03 -23.44
N PRO A 431 2.49 -11.46 -24.43
CA PRO A 431 2.57 -12.05 -25.74
C PRO A 431 3.30 -13.39 -25.72
N GLN A 432 2.69 -14.40 -26.36
CA GLN A 432 3.21 -15.76 -26.50
C GLN A 432 3.34 -16.05 -28.00
N PRO A 433 4.54 -15.94 -28.58
CA PRO A 433 4.76 -16.30 -29.96
C PRO A 433 4.68 -17.81 -30.17
N THR A 434 4.06 -18.22 -31.27
CA THR A 434 4.06 -19.57 -31.82
C THR A 434 4.69 -19.56 -33.20
N ASP A 435 4.79 -20.67 -33.89
CA ASP A 435 5.34 -20.72 -35.24
C ASP A 435 4.45 -20.01 -36.27
N THR A 436 3.15 -19.83 -35.99
CA THR A 436 2.17 -19.32 -36.93
C THR A 436 1.49 -18.00 -36.52
N ASN A 437 1.43 -17.72 -35.23
CA ASN A 437 0.72 -16.57 -34.70
C ASN A 437 1.30 -16.10 -33.36
N ILE A 438 0.77 -15.00 -32.84
CA ILE A 438 1.06 -14.46 -31.51
C ILE A 438 -0.22 -14.55 -30.68
N ILE A 439 -0.19 -15.30 -29.57
CA ILE A 439 -1.27 -15.32 -28.58
C ILE A 439 -0.97 -14.28 -27.52
N TYR A 440 -1.94 -13.48 -27.11
CA TYR A 440 -1.76 -12.44 -26.10
C TYR A 440 -3.07 -12.16 -25.35
N ARG A 441 -2.98 -11.53 -24.18
CA ARG A 441 -4.14 -11.03 -23.46
C ARG A 441 -4.45 -9.61 -23.87
N ALA A 442 -5.73 -9.28 -24.07
CA ALA A 442 -6.17 -7.89 -24.22
C ALA A 442 -7.57 -7.65 -23.60
N SER A 443 -7.90 -6.36 -23.45
CA SER A 443 -9.17 -5.91 -22.84
C SER A 443 -10.14 -5.30 -23.86
N TYR A 444 -10.02 -5.62 -25.14
CA TYR A 444 -10.78 -4.97 -26.22
C TYR A 444 -12.30 -4.99 -26.03
N ASN A 445 -12.84 -6.10 -25.57
CA ASN A 445 -14.29 -6.28 -25.38
C ASN A 445 -14.79 -5.94 -23.96
N GLY A 446 -14.02 -5.20 -23.17
CA GLY A 446 -14.38 -4.85 -21.80
C GLY A 446 -14.18 -5.98 -20.79
N ASN A 447 -13.58 -7.10 -21.21
CA ASN A 447 -13.16 -8.21 -20.37
C ASN A 447 -11.73 -8.60 -20.73
N ASN A 448 -11.01 -9.26 -19.83
CA ASN A 448 -9.72 -9.85 -20.13
C ASN A 448 -9.93 -11.13 -20.92
N ALA A 449 -9.57 -11.13 -22.19
CA ALA A 449 -9.70 -12.28 -23.09
C ALA A 449 -8.38 -12.57 -23.80
N LEU A 450 -8.27 -13.78 -24.38
CA LEU A 450 -7.11 -14.16 -25.17
C LEU A 450 -7.40 -13.96 -26.66
N TYR A 451 -6.42 -13.39 -27.30
CA TYR A 451 -6.44 -13.04 -28.72
C TYR A 451 -5.29 -13.70 -29.46
N SER A 452 -5.50 -13.93 -30.73
CA SER A 452 -4.47 -14.35 -31.68
C SER A 452 -4.25 -13.26 -32.72
N LEU A 453 -2.99 -12.96 -32.99
CA LEU A 453 -2.57 -12.09 -34.08
C LEU A 453 -1.87 -12.91 -35.15
N GLN A 454 -2.41 -12.92 -36.36
CA GLN A 454 -1.83 -13.58 -37.53
C GLN A 454 -1.95 -12.69 -38.75
N ASN A 455 -0.85 -12.43 -39.43
CA ASN A 455 -0.81 -11.60 -40.66
C ASN A 455 -1.53 -10.23 -40.49
N GLY A 456 -1.30 -9.57 -39.34
CA GLY A 456 -1.92 -8.27 -39.01
C GLY A 456 -3.40 -8.34 -38.62
N THR A 457 -4.00 -9.53 -38.58
CA THR A 457 -5.41 -9.70 -38.20
C THR A 457 -5.53 -10.20 -36.78
N HIS A 458 -6.28 -9.48 -35.95
CA HIS A 458 -6.61 -9.82 -34.58
C HIS A 458 -7.90 -10.67 -34.53
N LYS A 459 -7.89 -11.74 -33.76
CA LYS A 459 -9.06 -12.59 -33.50
C LYS A 459 -9.16 -12.91 -32.02
N LYS A 460 -10.36 -12.83 -31.45
CA LYS A 460 -10.62 -13.35 -30.10
C LYS A 460 -10.68 -14.88 -30.17
N ILE A 461 -9.88 -15.54 -29.34
CA ILE A 461 -9.76 -16.99 -29.36
C ILE A 461 -10.34 -17.69 -28.13
N LEU A 462 -10.39 -16.99 -27.01
CA LEU A 462 -10.91 -17.53 -25.76
C LEU A 462 -11.32 -16.42 -24.80
N ASP A 463 -12.44 -16.60 -24.09
CA ASP A 463 -12.94 -15.69 -23.06
C ASP A 463 -13.48 -16.48 -21.86
N SER A 464 -13.75 -15.80 -20.74
CA SER A 464 -14.43 -16.36 -19.57
C SER A 464 -15.31 -15.33 -18.88
N LYS A 465 -16.17 -15.77 -17.97
CA LYS A 465 -17.15 -14.92 -17.27
C LYS A 465 -16.54 -13.66 -16.61
N PHE A 466 -15.34 -13.78 -16.07
CA PHE A 466 -14.66 -12.71 -15.33
C PHE A 466 -13.21 -12.52 -15.77
N GLY A 467 -12.89 -12.95 -16.98
CA GLY A 467 -11.63 -12.71 -17.64
C GLY A 467 -10.59 -13.82 -17.49
N LEU A 468 -9.68 -13.83 -18.47
CA LEU A 468 -8.54 -14.73 -18.60
C LEU A 468 -7.25 -13.92 -18.58
N ARG A 469 -6.22 -14.44 -17.89
CA ARG A 469 -4.88 -13.82 -17.87
C ARG A 469 -3.77 -14.85 -17.92
N PHE A 470 -2.56 -14.39 -18.12
CA PHE A 470 -1.32 -15.15 -18.01
C PHE A 470 -1.25 -16.36 -18.96
N PRO A 471 -1.45 -16.13 -20.27
CA PRO A 471 -1.32 -17.21 -21.25
C PRO A 471 0.11 -17.76 -21.29
N SER A 472 0.23 -19.07 -21.43
CA SER A 472 1.47 -19.80 -21.68
C SER A 472 1.18 -20.92 -22.67
N PHE A 473 1.82 -20.91 -23.84
CA PHE A 473 1.65 -21.93 -24.84
C PHE A 473 2.77 -22.97 -24.74
N ASP A 474 2.41 -24.23 -24.68
CA ASP A 474 3.35 -25.36 -24.73
C ASP A 474 3.26 -26.02 -26.12
N SER A 475 4.34 -25.92 -26.89
CA SER A 475 4.42 -26.46 -28.25
C SER A 475 4.54 -27.98 -28.27
N GLU A 476 5.10 -28.61 -27.24
CA GLU A 476 5.23 -30.10 -27.17
C GLU A 476 3.88 -30.75 -26.95
N GLU A 477 3.04 -30.18 -26.07
CA GLU A 477 1.69 -30.69 -25.81
C GLU A 477 0.64 -30.07 -26.74
N ASN A 478 1.01 -29.06 -27.52
CA ASN A 478 0.12 -28.24 -28.34
C ASN A 478 -1.09 -27.76 -27.53
N ARG A 479 -0.81 -27.16 -26.36
CA ARG A 479 -1.82 -26.77 -25.37
C ARG A 479 -1.55 -25.40 -24.83
N LEU A 480 -2.63 -24.63 -24.67
CA LEU A 480 -2.62 -23.31 -24.06
C LEU A 480 -2.99 -23.43 -22.58
N TYR A 481 -2.18 -22.86 -21.70
CA TYR A 481 -2.41 -22.73 -20.28
C TYR A 481 -2.69 -21.26 -19.96
N PHE A 482 -3.56 -21.00 -18.99
CA PHE A 482 -3.95 -19.65 -18.58
C PHE A 482 -4.59 -19.66 -17.18
N SER A 483 -4.77 -18.49 -16.59
CA SER A 483 -5.58 -18.36 -15.37
C SER A 483 -6.91 -17.70 -15.71
N PHE A 484 -8.02 -18.25 -15.21
CA PHE A 484 -9.34 -17.64 -15.28
C PHE A 484 -9.80 -17.16 -13.91
N TYR A 485 -10.46 -16.01 -13.88
CA TYR A 485 -10.87 -15.39 -12.63
C TYR A 485 -12.23 -15.91 -12.14
N THR A 486 -12.35 -16.06 -10.82
CA THR A 486 -13.56 -16.46 -10.09
C THR A 486 -13.65 -15.65 -8.80
N SER A 487 -14.78 -15.65 -8.12
CA SER A 487 -14.90 -15.05 -6.79
C SER A 487 -13.98 -15.68 -5.72
N ASP A 488 -13.37 -16.83 -6.01
CA ASP A 488 -12.38 -17.51 -5.17
C ASP A 488 -10.93 -17.32 -5.66
N GLY A 489 -10.72 -16.36 -6.56
CA GLY A 489 -9.44 -16.02 -7.14
C GLY A 489 -9.16 -16.67 -8.49
N TYR A 490 -7.97 -16.44 -9.04
CA TYR A 490 -7.49 -17.02 -10.29
C TYR A 490 -7.31 -18.54 -10.17
N LYS A 491 -7.90 -19.28 -11.10
CA LYS A 491 -7.77 -20.75 -11.21
C LYS A 491 -7.05 -21.12 -12.50
N PRO A 492 -6.23 -22.19 -12.50
CA PRO A 492 -5.53 -22.60 -13.70
C PRO A 492 -6.49 -23.34 -14.66
N GLY A 493 -6.47 -22.89 -15.90
CA GLY A 493 -7.22 -23.48 -17.01
C GLY A 493 -6.29 -23.92 -18.14
N THR A 494 -6.82 -24.74 -19.03
CA THR A 494 -6.12 -25.22 -20.23
C THR A 494 -7.09 -25.38 -21.38
N ALA A 495 -6.62 -25.13 -22.59
CA ALA A 495 -7.38 -25.31 -23.82
C ALA A 495 -6.54 -25.99 -24.90
N THR A 496 -7.15 -26.91 -25.65
CA THR A 496 -6.60 -27.47 -26.86
C THR A 496 -6.95 -26.57 -28.06
N PRO A 497 -6.25 -26.64 -29.20
CA PRO A 497 -6.59 -25.88 -30.40
C PRO A 497 -8.05 -26.02 -30.85
N GLN A 498 -8.69 -27.16 -30.61
CA GLN A 498 -10.08 -27.42 -30.99
C GLN A 498 -11.09 -26.65 -30.12
N GLN A 499 -10.70 -26.21 -28.92
CA GLN A 499 -11.52 -25.43 -28.01
C GLN A 499 -11.38 -23.92 -28.27
N LEU A 500 -10.41 -23.50 -29.10
CA LEU A 500 -10.19 -22.11 -29.46
C LEU A 500 -11.18 -21.68 -30.56
N THR A 501 -11.74 -20.51 -30.41
CA THR A 501 -12.62 -19.88 -31.39
C THR A 501 -11.83 -18.94 -32.32
N SER A 502 -12.53 -18.33 -33.28
CA SER A 502 -11.94 -17.33 -34.17
C SER A 502 -12.98 -16.24 -34.41
N GLU A 503 -13.20 -15.41 -33.39
CA GLU A 503 -14.20 -14.33 -33.42
C GLU A 503 -13.56 -13.00 -33.83
N ALA A 504 -14.34 -12.13 -34.46
CA ALA A 504 -13.91 -10.76 -34.73
C ALA A 504 -13.68 -10.01 -33.41
N VAL A 505 -12.76 -9.05 -33.44
CA VAL A 505 -12.53 -8.17 -32.30
C VAL A 505 -13.69 -7.20 -32.18
N ASP A 506 -14.28 -7.13 -31.00
CA ASP A 506 -15.27 -6.13 -30.62
C ASP A 506 -14.63 -5.15 -29.63
N TYR A 507 -14.68 -3.87 -29.95
CA TYR A 507 -14.09 -2.81 -29.11
C TYR A 507 -15.18 -2.20 -28.24
N THR A 508 -15.06 -2.41 -26.93
CA THR A 508 -16.03 -1.89 -25.98
C THR A 508 -15.83 -0.39 -25.71
N THR A 509 -16.91 0.25 -25.28
CA THR A 509 -16.87 1.57 -24.65
C THR A 509 -17.14 1.44 -23.16
N TYR A 510 -16.77 2.47 -22.38
CA TYR A 510 -16.99 2.53 -20.94
C TYR A 510 -17.92 3.72 -20.61
N PRO A 511 -19.26 3.56 -20.80
CA PRO A 511 -20.20 4.69 -20.73
C PRO A 511 -20.13 5.48 -19.43
N LEU A 512 -19.94 4.79 -18.28
CA LEU A 512 -19.83 5.45 -16.98
C LEU A 512 -18.56 6.29 -16.88
N ALA A 513 -17.43 5.78 -17.38
CA ALA A 513 -16.16 6.52 -17.41
C ALA A 513 -16.25 7.72 -18.37
N ASP A 514 -16.88 7.54 -19.52
CA ASP A 514 -17.04 8.59 -20.53
C ASP A 514 -17.99 9.69 -20.03
N GLU A 515 -19.00 9.33 -19.25
CA GLU A 515 -19.87 10.32 -18.59
C GLU A 515 -19.12 11.10 -17.51
N MET A 516 -18.29 10.43 -16.69
CA MET A 516 -17.45 11.13 -15.70
C MET A 516 -16.51 12.11 -16.40
N ALA A 517 -15.93 11.74 -17.55
CA ALA A 517 -15.09 12.63 -18.35
C ALA A 517 -15.87 13.88 -18.82
N LYS A 518 -17.11 13.73 -19.27
CA LYS A 518 -17.98 14.86 -19.63
C LYS A 518 -18.32 15.74 -18.43
N GLN A 519 -18.53 15.16 -17.24
CA GLN A 519 -18.81 15.92 -16.02
C GLN A 519 -17.60 16.73 -15.53
N GLU A 520 -16.39 16.24 -15.69
CA GLU A 520 -15.16 16.98 -15.32
C GLU A 520 -14.85 18.11 -16.31
N GLN A 521 -15.42 18.11 -17.52
CA GLN A 521 -15.13 19.08 -18.60
C GLN A 521 -13.63 19.24 -18.87
N TRP A 522 -12.88 18.15 -18.66
CA TRP A 522 -11.44 18.16 -18.80
C TRP A 522 -11.07 18.28 -20.27
N GLN A 523 -10.39 19.35 -20.63
CA GLN A 523 -9.74 19.48 -21.93
C GLN A 523 -8.24 19.37 -21.72
N GLN A 524 -7.65 18.33 -22.25
CA GLN A 524 -6.19 18.15 -22.20
C GLN A 524 -5.53 19.15 -23.13
N THR A 525 -5.10 20.26 -22.56
CA THR A 525 -4.33 21.29 -23.27
C THR A 525 -2.94 21.43 -22.63
N PHE A 526 -2.22 20.33 -22.49
CA PHE A 526 -0.83 20.39 -22.02
C PHE A 526 0.09 20.63 -23.20
N THR A 527 0.70 21.79 -23.24
CA THR A 527 1.92 22.01 -24.02
C THR A 527 3.10 21.70 -23.11
N TYR A 528 3.85 20.65 -23.41
CA TYR A 528 5.04 20.22 -22.65
C TYR A 528 6.26 21.15 -22.79
N ASP A 529 6.08 22.35 -23.34
CA ASP A 529 7.16 23.30 -23.66
C ASP A 529 7.64 24.13 -22.46
N SER A 530 7.07 23.92 -21.29
CA SER A 530 7.47 24.69 -20.09
C SER A 530 8.64 24.02 -19.38
N VAL A 531 9.83 24.53 -19.60
CA VAL A 531 11.02 24.17 -18.80
C VAL A 531 10.97 24.89 -17.47
N PHE A 532 10.70 24.18 -16.39
CA PHE A 532 10.74 24.75 -15.05
C PHE A 532 12.18 24.82 -14.55
N PRO A 533 12.60 25.97 -13.94
CA PRO A 533 13.95 26.08 -13.41
C PRO A 533 14.13 25.12 -12.24
N THR A 534 15.15 24.29 -12.33
CA THR A 534 15.53 23.37 -11.24
C THR A 534 16.62 24.01 -10.36
N ARG A 535 16.56 23.77 -9.07
CA ARG A 535 17.59 24.19 -8.09
C ARG A 535 18.05 22.98 -7.29
N CYS A 536 19.33 22.96 -6.95
CA CYS A 536 19.86 21.93 -6.03
C CYS A 536 19.17 22.04 -4.67
N TYR A 537 18.65 20.92 -4.16
CA TYR A 537 18.04 20.86 -2.85
C TYR A 537 19.13 20.90 -1.76
N ASN A 538 19.17 21.97 -0.98
CA ASN A 538 20.08 22.07 0.16
C ASN A 538 19.50 21.32 1.37
N LYS A 539 20.13 20.20 1.72
CA LYS A 539 19.66 19.32 2.80
C LYS A 539 19.75 19.98 4.19
N LEU A 540 20.71 20.87 4.42
CA LEU A 540 20.90 21.51 5.72
C LEU A 540 19.86 22.59 5.97
N THR A 541 19.63 23.49 5.02
CA THR A 541 18.67 24.59 5.18
C THR A 541 17.22 24.09 5.22
N HIS A 542 16.93 22.89 4.69
CA HIS A 542 15.62 22.27 4.71
C HIS A 542 15.53 21.10 5.70
N LEU A 543 16.42 21.03 6.68
CA LEU A 543 16.44 19.95 7.66
C LEU A 543 15.24 20.03 8.60
N VAL A 544 14.87 21.25 9.02
CA VAL A 544 13.73 21.52 9.90
C VAL A 544 12.56 22.03 9.06
N ASN A 545 11.37 21.49 9.29
CA ASN A 545 10.12 21.93 8.71
C ASN A 545 9.02 21.78 9.75
N LEU A 546 8.76 22.86 10.49
CA LEU A 546 7.68 22.94 11.47
C LEU A 546 6.35 22.98 10.72
N HIS A 547 5.50 21.98 10.93
CA HIS A 547 4.23 21.87 10.21
C HIS A 547 3.01 21.87 11.11
N SER A 548 3.17 21.51 12.39
CA SER A 548 2.04 21.40 13.31
C SER A 548 2.44 21.77 14.72
N TRP A 549 1.45 22.26 15.47
CA TRP A 549 1.54 22.52 16.91
C TRP A 549 0.20 22.17 17.56
N ALA A 550 0.22 21.79 18.82
CA ALA A 550 -1.00 21.39 19.50
C ALA A 550 -0.91 21.69 21.00
N PRO A 551 -2.04 22.01 21.67
CA PRO A 551 -2.10 22.10 23.13
C PRO A 551 -2.16 20.73 23.80
N ILE A 552 -1.86 19.67 23.07
CA ILE A 552 -1.81 18.27 23.53
C ILE A 552 -0.57 17.59 22.97
N TYR A 553 -0.10 16.57 23.67
CA TYR A 553 0.85 15.60 23.21
C TYR A 553 0.13 14.28 22.96
N ALA A 554 0.30 13.69 21.80
CA ALA A 554 -0.26 12.37 21.47
C ALA A 554 0.87 11.41 21.11
N SER A 555 0.93 10.29 21.80
CA SER A 555 1.75 9.14 21.47
C SER A 555 0.88 8.00 20.94
N LEU A 556 1.34 7.30 19.92
CA LEU A 556 0.64 6.14 19.36
C LEU A 556 1.06 4.82 20.00
N SER A 557 2.20 4.80 20.70
CA SER A 557 2.69 3.58 21.34
C SER A 557 3.49 3.90 22.61
N PRO A 558 2.90 3.77 23.81
CA PRO A 558 1.48 3.49 24.07
C PRO A 558 0.56 4.61 23.57
N MET A 559 -0.72 4.29 23.38
CA MET A 559 -1.70 5.30 22.96
C MET A 559 -2.05 6.18 24.18
N GLU A 560 -1.42 7.34 24.24
CA GLU A 560 -1.57 8.32 25.30
C GLU A 560 -1.83 9.71 24.73
N VAL A 561 -2.66 10.48 25.41
CA VAL A 561 -2.94 11.86 25.07
C VAL A 561 -2.82 12.69 26.32
N ASP A 562 -1.81 13.56 26.38
CA ASP A 562 -1.52 14.42 27.51
C ASP A 562 -1.77 15.89 27.17
N LEU A 563 -2.08 16.70 28.17
CA LEU A 563 -2.18 18.14 28.00
C LEU A 563 -0.79 18.76 27.92
N GLY A 564 -0.59 19.71 26.97
CA GLY A 564 0.69 20.37 26.82
C GLY A 564 0.75 21.27 25.61
N ALA A 565 1.88 21.93 25.40
CA ALA A 565 2.16 22.68 24.19
C ALA A 565 3.28 21.96 23.43
N THR A 566 2.95 21.40 22.27
CA THR A 566 3.90 20.63 21.45
C THR A 566 4.02 21.18 20.04
N ILE A 567 5.19 21.04 19.46
CA ILE A 567 5.50 21.33 18.06
C ILE A 567 6.01 20.07 17.37
N TYR A 568 5.68 19.93 16.09
CA TYR A 568 6.05 18.79 15.26
C TYR A 568 6.79 19.26 14.03
N SER A 569 7.84 18.55 13.69
CA SER A 569 8.64 18.79 12.49
C SER A 569 8.98 17.50 11.78
N GLN A 570 8.78 17.50 10.48
CA GLN A 570 9.27 16.46 9.57
C GLN A 570 9.71 17.11 8.27
N ASN A 571 10.96 16.94 7.89
CA ASN A 571 11.46 17.51 6.64
C ASN A 571 10.87 16.79 5.41
N LYS A 572 10.94 17.43 4.24
CA LYS A 572 10.37 16.90 2.99
C LYS A 572 10.96 15.54 2.58
N LEU A 573 12.22 15.26 2.93
CA LEU A 573 12.88 13.98 2.64
C LEU A 573 12.61 12.90 3.70
N SER A 574 11.83 13.21 4.75
CA SER A 574 11.58 12.31 5.89
C SER A 574 12.85 11.79 6.57
N THR A 575 13.95 12.55 6.47
CA THR A 575 15.23 12.17 7.08
C THR A 575 15.42 12.68 8.49
N LEU A 576 14.72 13.75 8.87
CA LEU A 576 14.65 14.26 10.24
C LEU A 576 13.19 14.42 10.65
N THR A 577 12.87 13.84 11.79
CA THR A 577 11.61 14.07 12.50
C THR A 577 11.92 14.49 13.92
N PHE A 578 11.18 15.46 14.45
CA PHE A 578 11.22 15.75 15.88
C PHE A 578 9.88 16.25 16.41
N THR A 579 9.68 15.97 17.70
CA THR A 579 8.60 16.50 18.51
C THR A 579 9.24 17.18 19.73
N ALA A 580 8.87 18.41 20.01
CA ALA A 580 9.33 19.12 21.20
C ALA A 580 8.15 19.81 21.87
N GLY A 581 8.20 19.93 23.20
CA GLY A 581 7.12 20.60 23.91
C GLY A 581 7.26 20.58 25.42
N TYR A 582 6.25 21.18 26.07
CA TYR A 582 6.03 21.11 27.51
C TYR A 582 4.71 20.38 27.76
N VAL A 583 4.77 19.22 28.41
CA VAL A 583 3.67 18.28 28.51
C VAL A 583 3.41 17.92 29.97
N ARG A 584 2.14 17.87 30.36
CA ARG A 584 1.73 17.34 31.65
C ARG A 584 1.24 15.92 31.46
N GLN A 585 2.16 14.95 31.63
CA GLN A 585 1.85 13.54 31.50
C GLN A 585 0.86 13.07 32.58
N SER A 586 0.00 12.14 32.20
CA SER A 586 -0.94 11.50 33.13
C SER A 586 -0.17 10.80 34.26
N GLY A 587 -0.54 11.04 35.50
CA GLY A 587 0.16 10.51 36.69
C GLY A 587 1.27 11.41 37.26
N TYR A 588 1.73 12.43 36.54
CA TYR A 588 2.66 13.42 37.06
C TYR A 588 1.96 14.70 37.51
N LYS A 589 2.38 15.23 38.66
CA LYS A 589 1.82 16.47 39.21
C LYS A 589 2.23 17.71 38.42
N HIS A 590 3.35 17.64 37.76
CA HIS A 590 4.00 18.75 37.06
C HIS A 590 4.21 18.41 35.61
N GLY A 591 4.34 19.41 34.75
CA GLY A 591 4.68 19.21 33.35
C GLY A 591 6.18 19.06 33.15
N ASN A 592 6.53 18.37 32.07
CA ASN A 592 7.90 18.09 31.64
C ASN A 592 8.17 18.72 30.28
N TRP A 593 9.38 19.24 30.09
CA TRP A 593 9.92 19.49 28.76
C TRP A 593 10.32 18.18 28.13
N LEU A 594 9.97 18.00 26.86
CA LEU A 594 10.36 16.84 26.06
C LEU A 594 10.92 17.25 24.70
N LEU A 595 11.84 16.46 24.19
CA LEU A 595 12.33 16.50 22.82
C LEU A 595 12.60 15.05 22.37
N ASN A 596 11.90 14.63 21.33
CA ASN A 596 12.16 13.36 20.63
C ASN A 596 12.63 13.69 19.21
N LEU A 597 13.84 13.33 18.86
CA LEU A 597 14.45 13.60 17.57
C LEU A 597 14.96 12.28 16.95
N THR A 598 14.65 12.05 15.68
CA THR A 598 15.20 10.92 14.91
C THR A 598 15.73 11.39 13.57
N TYR A 599 16.99 11.05 13.30
CA TYR A 599 17.64 11.30 12.02
C TYR A 599 18.00 9.99 11.32
N SER A 600 17.43 9.77 10.15
CA SER A 600 17.62 8.58 9.30
C SER A 600 18.30 8.88 7.96
N GLY A 601 18.83 10.08 7.78
CA GLY A 601 19.48 10.52 6.53
C GLY A 601 20.79 9.80 6.23
N TRP A 602 21.51 9.31 7.25
CA TRP A 602 22.67 8.46 7.13
C TRP A 602 22.29 6.98 7.20
N TRP A 603 23.24 6.08 6.94
CA TRP A 603 22.99 4.66 7.12
C TRP A 603 22.66 4.28 8.58
N PRO A 604 23.42 4.69 9.61
CA PRO A 604 22.94 4.57 10.98
C PRO A 604 21.77 5.52 11.24
N ILE A 605 20.81 5.05 12.02
CA ILE A 605 19.71 5.85 12.55
C ILE A 605 20.18 6.46 13.86
N LEU A 606 20.03 7.77 14.00
CA LEU A 606 20.34 8.49 15.23
C LEU A 606 19.05 8.91 15.90
N SER A 607 18.91 8.63 17.18
CA SER A 607 17.78 9.09 17.99
C SER A 607 18.29 9.83 19.22
N VAL A 608 17.61 10.91 19.59
CA VAL A 608 17.84 11.67 20.80
C VAL A 608 16.50 11.86 21.50
N GLU A 609 16.41 11.44 22.73
CA GLU A 609 15.29 11.71 23.61
C GLU A 609 15.77 12.55 24.78
N PHE A 610 15.08 13.64 25.05
CA PHE A 610 15.37 14.53 26.17
C PHE A 610 14.10 14.80 26.93
N GLU A 611 14.18 14.64 28.25
CA GLU A 611 13.10 15.01 29.15
C GLU A 611 13.65 15.81 30.34
N SER A 612 12.91 16.82 30.77
CA SER A 612 13.24 17.58 31.97
C SER A 612 12.00 18.13 32.64
N GLY A 613 11.82 17.79 33.90
CA GLY A 613 10.63 18.21 34.64
C GLY A 613 10.77 18.05 36.14
N ARG A 614 9.72 18.47 36.83
CA ARG A 614 9.61 18.34 38.28
C ARG A 614 8.92 17.02 38.61
N GLU A 615 9.57 16.24 39.46
CA GLU A 615 9.08 14.96 39.94
C GLU A 615 9.03 14.93 41.46
N ASP A 616 7.98 14.37 42.02
CA ASP A 616 7.90 14.04 43.45
C ASP A 616 8.36 12.57 43.59
N PHE A 617 9.43 12.33 44.31
CA PHE A 617 9.92 10.96 44.53
C PHE A 617 10.20 10.72 46.02
N GLN A 618 10.25 9.48 46.40
CA GLN A 618 10.50 9.04 47.77
C GLN A 618 11.90 8.44 47.87
N SER A 619 12.62 8.79 48.91
CA SER A 619 13.96 8.23 49.15
C SER A 619 14.28 8.14 50.61
N PHE A 620 15.15 7.20 50.96
CA PHE A 620 15.83 7.23 52.24
C PHE A 620 16.94 8.27 52.20
N ALA A 621 17.09 9.01 53.27
CA ALA A 621 18.17 9.99 53.44
C ALA A 621 18.63 9.99 54.88
N ASP A 622 19.89 10.31 55.08
CA ASP A 622 20.41 10.56 56.44
C ASP A 622 20.04 11.99 56.86
N GLY A 623 19.52 12.11 58.05
CA GLY A 623 19.26 13.40 58.67
C GLY A 623 20.00 13.57 59.99
N LEU A 624 20.67 14.70 60.20
CA LEU A 624 21.21 15.07 61.48
C LEU A 624 20.10 15.73 62.31
N ASN A 625 19.72 15.09 63.40
CA ASN A 625 18.78 15.68 64.35
C ASN A 625 19.45 16.85 65.06
N LEU A 626 18.90 18.02 64.90
CA LEU A 626 19.50 19.28 65.40
C LEU A 626 19.36 19.45 66.92
N GLN A 627 18.43 18.67 67.54
CA GLN A 627 18.23 18.71 68.99
C GLN A 627 19.13 17.72 69.72
N THR A 628 19.30 16.50 69.17
CA THR A 628 20.06 15.42 69.79
C THR A 628 21.50 15.28 69.28
N GLY A 629 21.80 15.84 68.13
CA GLY A 629 23.08 15.69 67.43
C GLY A 629 23.31 14.29 66.84
N GLN A 630 22.29 13.43 66.83
CA GLN A 630 22.36 12.06 66.28
C GLN A 630 21.99 12.02 64.79
N LYS A 631 22.52 11.05 64.06
CA LYS A 631 22.14 10.76 62.67
C LYS A 631 21.01 9.73 62.68
N ASP A 632 19.88 10.15 62.13
CA ASP A 632 18.72 9.28 61.95
C ASP A 632 18.49 8.97 60.48
N ALA A 633 18.07 7.76 60.20
CA ALA A 633 17.62 7.40 58.86
C ALA A 633 16.18 7.88 58.69
N LEU A 634 15.95 8.62 57.63
CA LEU A 634 14.67 9.27 57.37
C LEU A 634 14.10 8.78 56.05
N TYR A 635 12.78 8.68 55.98
CA TYR A 635 12.03 8.48 54.73
C TYR A 635 11.50 9.84 54.30
N VAL A 636 11.95 10.28 53.13
CA VAL A 636 11.75 11.65 52.67
C VAL A 636 10.97 11.68 51.36
N PHE A 637 9.86 12.41 51.39
CA PHE A 637 9.16 12.83 50.17
C PHE A 637 9.81 14.06 49.59
N ASN A 638 10.48 13.91 48.48
CA ASN A 638 11.25 14.95 47.83
C ASN A 638 10.52 15.53 46.65
N LYS A 639 10.67 16.82 46.46
CA LYS A 639 10.44 17.50 45.19
C LYS A 639 11.80 17.73 44.54
N SER A 640 12.00 17.20 43.34
CA SER A 640 13.25 17.34 42.61
C SER A 640 13.00 17.77 41.18
N GLN A 641 14.05 18.14 40.50
CA GLN A 641 14.09 18.27 39.04
C GLN A 641 14.89 17.09 38.50
N ARG A 642 14.22 16.30 37.68
CA ARG A 642 14.85 15.23 36.89
C ARG A 642 15.08 15.71 35.46
N SER A 643 16.27 15.47 34.95
CA SER A 643 16.61 15.70 33.54
C SER A 643 17.30 14.47 33.01
N SER A 644 16.84 13.97 31.88
CA SER A 644 17.45 12.83 31.20
C SER A 644 17.68 13.12 29.72
N ALA A 645 18.77 12.64 29.19
CA ALA A 645 19.06 12.65 27.76
C ALA A 645 19.53 11.25 27.34
N ASP A 646 18.93 10.74 26.31
CA ASP A 646 19.17 9.40 25.76
C ASP A 646 19.61 9.55 24.29
N PHE A 647 20.78 9.04 23.96
CA PHE A 647 21.38 9.07 22.62
C PHE A 647 21.51 7.64 22.12
N VAL A 648 20.85 7.33 21.00
CA VAL A 648 20.92 5.99 20.40
C VAL A 648 21.43 6.07 18.97
N ILE A 649 22.40 5.21 18.65
CA ILE A 649 22.89 4.96 17.28
C ILE A 649 22.54 3.51 16.94
N GLN A 650 21.75 3.30 15.88
CA GLN A 650 21.29 1.99 15.46
C GLN A 650 21.71 1.69 14.02
N PHE A 651 22.24 0.48 13.78
CA PHE A 651 22.70 0.01 12.48
C PHE A 651 21.74 -1.06 11.91
N PRO A 652 20.82 -0.70 10.98
CA PRO A 652 19.82 -1.65 10.48
C PRO A 652 20.36 -2.52 9.34
N PHE A 653 20.30 -3.86 9.47
CA PHE A 653 20.62 -4.83 8.45
C PHE A 653 19.40 -5.66 8.07
N ASN A 654 19.09 -5.74 6.77
CA ASN A 654 18.04 -6.60 6.23
C ASN A 654 18.60 -7.98 5.87
N LEU A 655 18.20 -8.99 6.62
CA LEU A 655 18.57 -10.39 6.42
C LEU A 655 17.42 -11.22 5.82
N SER A 656 16.32 -10.57 5.45
CA SER A 656 15.12 -11.25 4.92
C SER A 656 15.42 -12.10 3.70
N SER A 657 14.86 -13.28 3.64
CA SER A 657 15.00 -14.23 2.54
C SER A 657 13.78 -15.13 2.43
N ARG A 658 13.24 -15.25 1.22
CA ARG A 658 12.07 -16.07 0.92
C ARG A 658 10.93 -15.83 1.94
N GLN A 659 10.50 -16.89 2.62
CA GLN A 659 9.40 -16.86 3.60
C GLN A 659 9.71 -16.16 4.93
N TYR A 660 10.97 -15.76 5.16
CA TYR A 660 11.38 -15.15 6.41
C TYR A 660 11.59 -13.65 6.27
N ASN A 661 11.06 -12.91 7.21
CA ASN A 661 11.34 -11.51 7.44
C ASN A 661 12.33 -11.41 8.60
N SER A 662 13.58 -11.01 8.30
CA SER A 662 14.67 -11.05 9.27
C SER A 662 15.43 -9.73 9.28
N SER A 663 15.76 -9.27 10.46
CA SER A 663 16.59 -8.07 10.65
C SER A 663 17.59 -8.26 11.78
N LEU A 664 18.72 -7.60 11.66
CA LEU A 664 19.72 -7.46 12.71
C LEU A 664 19.96 -5.97 12.93
N ARG A 665 19.92 -5.53 14.18
CA ARG A 665 20.05 -4.12 14.56
C ARG A 665 21.00 -3.98 15.75
N PRO A 666 22.31 -3.93 15.53
CA PRO A 666 23.26 -3.47 16.54
C PRO A 666 22.95 -2.02 16.94
N TYR A 667 23.13 -1.70 18.20
CA TYR A 667 22.93 -0.36 18.72
C TYR A 667 23.97 0.00 19.78
N LEU A 668 24.19 1.29 19.93
CA LEU A 668 24.90 1.93 21.00
C LEU A 668 23.96 2.96 21.60
N ARG A 669 23.77 2.90 22.91
CA ARG A 669 22.94 3.83 23.69
C ARG A 669 23.80 4.48 24.75
N TYR A 670 23.69 5.78 24.89
CA TYR A 670 24.30 6.54 25.96
C TYR A 670 23.23 7.38 26.64
N GLN A 671 23.03 7.14 27.89
CA GLN A 671 22.03 7.84 28.73
C GLN A 671 22.72 8.65 29.81
N ILE A 672 22.28 9.87 29.97
CA ILE A 672 22.65 10.75 31.08
C ILE A 672 21.39 11.09 31.81
N GLU A 673 21.39 10.93 33.12
CA GLU A 673 20.30 11.32 33.98
C GLU A 673 20.84 12.12 35.17
N GLY A 674 20.19 13.24 35.49
CA GLY A 674 20.49 14.06 36.64
C GLY A 674 19.25 14.34 37.47
N ILE A 675 19.38 14.18 38.79
CA ILE A 675 18.38 14.55 39.77
C ILE A 675 18.94 15.68 40.62
N HIS A 676 18.36 16.87 40.47
CA HIS A 676 18.86 18.09 41.08
C HIS A 676 17.78 18.79 41.91
N HIS A 677 18.21 19.79 42.68
CA HIS A 677 17.34 20.67 43.46
C HIS A 677 16.34 19.89 44.35
N GLN A 678 16.82 18.83 44.99
CA GLN A 678 16.02 18.04 45.86
C GLN A 678 15.59 18.88 47.06
N ARG A 679 14.29 19.01 47.27
CA ARG A 679 13.69 19.73 48.42
C ARG A 679 12.76 18.78 49.17
N PRO A 680 13.08 18.46 50.41
CA PRO A 680 12.20 17.68 51.26
C PRO A 680 10.86 18.39 51.46
N LYS A 681 9.77 17.66 51.18
CA LYS A 681 8.40 18.16 51.33
C LYS A 681 7.77 17.66 52.62
N GLN A 682 7.93 16.37 52.84
CA GLN A 682 7.52 15.68 54.07
C GLN A 682 8.64 14.71 54.47
N VAL A 683 8.82 14.55 55.78
CA VAL A 683 9.87 13.72 56.33
C VAL A 683 9.24 12.82 57.36
N TYR A 684 9.62 11.55 57.34
CA TYR A 684 9.18 10.53 58.29
C TYR A 684 10.42 9.85 58.88
N GLY A 685 10.44 9.63 60.16
CA GLY A 685 11.29 8.61 60.77
C GLY A 685 10.75 7.25 60.41
N TYR A 686 11.60 6.23 60.35
CA TYR A 686 11.14 4.88 60.16
C TYR A 686 11.80 3.94 61.17
N GLU A 687 11.01 2.97 61.64
CA GLU A 687 11.46 1.89 62.53
C GLU A 687 11.10 0.56 61.88
N LEU A 688 12.07 -0.37 61.87
CA LEU A 688 11.84 -1.72 61.36
C LEU A 688 11.34 -2.60 62.50
N GLN A 689 10.07 -3.01 62.49
CA GLN A 689 9.49 -4.00 63.38
C GLN A 689 9.11 -5.25 62.57
N GLU A 690 9.72 -6.38 62.90
CA GLU A 690 9.40 -7.69 62.33
C GLU A 690 9.28 -7.70 60.79
N ASN A 691 10.24 -7.13 60.05
CA ASN A 691 10.26 -6.96 58.60
C ASN A 691 9.22 -5.96 58.00
N THR A 692 8.55 -5.20 58.83
CA THR A 692 7.64 -4.14 58.39
C THR A 692 8.21 -2.77 58.77
N ALA A 693 8.32 -1.84 57.81
CA ALA A 693 8.75 -0.47 58.08
C ALA A 693 7.56 0.36 58.56
N ILE A 694 7.57 0.79 59.81
CA ILE A 694 6.58 1.72 60.36
C ILE A 694 7.09 3.13 60.15
N LEU A 695 6.32 3.95 59.42
CA LEU A 695 6.63 5.36 59.18
C LEU A 695 5.91 6.22 60.22
N TYR A 696 6.64 7.09 60.89
CA TYR A 696 6.08 8.05 61.81
C TYR A 696 6.46 9.48 61.42
N PRO A 697 5.54 10.44 61.50
CA PRO A 697 5.81 11.81 61.09
C PRO A 697 6.82 12.48 62.01
N VAL A 698 7.83 13.14 61.45
CA VAL A 698 8.80 13.98 62.19
C VAL A 698 8.74 15.42 61.63
N GLN A 699 9.10 16.38 62.48
CA GLN A 699 9.16 17.78 62.02
C GLN A 699 10.41 17.99 61.19
N LYS A 700 10.25 18.41 59.96
CA LYS A 700 11.35 18.66 59.00
C LYS A 700 12.38 19.63 59.54
N GLN A 701 11.95 20.64 60.30
CA GLN A 701 12.79 21.69 60.86
C GLN A 701 13.78 21.18 61.95
N ASP A 702 13.49 20.03 62.53
CA ASP A 702 14.34 19.37 63.50
C ASP A 702 15.52 18.61 62.89
N TYR A 703 15.58 18.55 61.57
CA TYR A 703 16.60 17.76 60.87
C TYR A 703 17.35 18.55 59.79
N HIS A 704 18.65 18.40 59.81
CA HIS A 704 19.48 18.75 58.65
C HIS A 704 19.59 17.52 57.77
N ILE A 705 18.87 17.52 56.60
CA ILE A 705 18.79 16.38 55.70
C ILE A 705 19.85 16.52 54.63
N TYR A 706 20.74 15.53 54.58
CA TYR A 706 21.79 15.45 53.57
C TYR A 706 21.25 14.93 52.25
N GLN A 707 21.11 15.82 51.27
CA GLN A 707 20.68 15.46 49.93
C GLN A 707 21.67 16.02 48.91
N ALA A 708 22.28 15.10 48.16
CA ALA A 708 23.19 15.45 47.08
C ALA A 708 22.49 15.32 45.71
N ASN A 709 22.86 16.17 44.76
CA ASN A 709 22.51 15.93 43.36
C ASN A 709 23.06 14.57 42.98
N ARG A 710 22.25 13.83 42.22
CA ARG A 710 22.62 12.49 41.73
C ARG A 710 22.77 12.58 40.21
N TYR A 711 23.83 12.01 39.69
CA TYR A 711 24.11 11.91 38.26
C TYR A 711 24.38 10.44 37.92
N TYR A 712 23.66 9.97 36.91
CA TYR A 712 23.82 8.63 36.40
C TYR A 712 24.24 8.74 34.94
N GLN A 713 25.19 7.93 34.56
CA GLN A 713 25.60 7.76 33.18
C GLN A 713 25.53 6.28 32.86
N LEU A 714 24.88 5.94 31.79
CA LEU A 714 24.73 4.56 31.34
C LEU A 714 25.20 4.47 29.90
N MET A 715 26.11 3.56 29.64
CA MET A 715 26.50 3.22 28.28
C MET A 715 26.10 1.78 28.03
N GLU A 716 25.23 1.57 27.06
CA GLU A 716 24.72 0.27 26.66
C GLU A 716 25.10 0.01 25.21
N TYR A 717 25.63 -1.15 24.91
CA TYR A 717 25.82 -1.64 23.56
C TYR A 717 25.19 -3.02 23.42
N GLY A 718 24.53 -3.23 22.31
CA GLY A 718 23.82 -4.48 22.14
C GLY A 718 23.37 -4.71 20.70
N LEU A 719 22.61 -5.75 20.54
CA LEU A 719 22.00 -6.09 19.27
C LEU A 719 20.58 -6.65 19.47
N THR A 720 19.74 -6.35 18.53
CA THR A 720 18.42 -6.98 18.38
C THR A 720 18.41 -7.77 17.09
N TYR A 721 18.18 -9.06 17.18
CA TYR A 721 17.93 -9.94 16.05
C TYR A 721 16.46 -10.35 16.04
N SER A 722 15.80 -10.18 14.90
CA SER A 722 14.42 -10.63 14.68
C SER A 722 14.36 -11.51 13.45
N ASN A 723 13.71 -12.64 13.56
CA ASN A 723 13.45 -13.55 12.43
C ASN A 723 12.07 -14.19 12.59
N GLN A 724 11.20 -13.95 11.63
CA GLN A 724 9.82 -14.46 11.67
C GLN A 724 9.32 -14.87 10.29
N THR A 725 8.40 -15.81 10.24
CA THR A 725 7.71 -16.16 8.99
C THR A 725 6.85 -14.99 8.53
N ARG A 726 6.78 -14.77 7.21
CA ARG A 726 5.81 -13.85 6.63
C ARG A 726 4.41 -14.31 6.94
N MET A 727 3.55 -13.35 7.27
CA MET A 727 2.15 -13.61 7.61
C MET A 727 1.29 -13.64 6.35
N THR A 728 0.22 -14.39 6.41
CA THR A 728 -0.90 -14.33 5.47
C THR A 728 -1.89 -13.26 5.92
N GLU A 729 -2.84 -12.89 5.09
CA GLU A 729 -3.86 -11.89 5.45
C GLU A 729 -4.78 -12.32 6.60
N GLN A 730 -4.89 -13.62 6.86
CA GLN A 730 -5.71 -14.16 7.96
C GLN A 730 -4.95 -14.30 9.30
N GLU A 731 -3.65 -14.12 9.28
CA GLU A 731 -2.83 -14.27 10.48
C GLU A 731 -2.72 -12.97 11.25
N ILE A 732 -2.96 -13.02 12.56
CA ILE A 732 -2.75 -11.90 13.49
C ILE A 732 -1.29 -11.86 13.96
N ASN A 733 -0.68 -13.03 14.09
CA ASN A 733 0.72 -13.20 14.50
C ASN A 733 1.43 -14.17 13.54
N PRO A 734 2.75 -14.02 13.35
CA PRO A 734 3.50 -14.98 12.55
C PRO A 734 3.42 -16.38 13.12
N ARG A 735 3.27 -17.41 12.28
CA ARG A 735 3.22 -18.83 12.70
C ARG A 735 4.48 -19.26 13.45
N TRP A 736 5.57 -18.64 13.16
CA TRP A 736 6.85 -18.86 13.81
C TRP A 736 7.66 -17.57 13.80
N GLY A 737 8.32 -17.30 14.92
CA GLY A 737 9.21 -16.16 15.05
C GLY A 737 10.09 -16.28 16.29
N GLN A 738 11.23 -15.65 16.23
CA GLN A 738 12.13 -15.47 17.36
C GLN A 738 12.66 -14.03 17.34
N MET A 739 12.80 -13.48 18.53
CA MET A 739 13.45 -12.20 18.76
C MET A 739 14.47 -12.41 19.87
N LEU A 740 15.69 -12.05 19.60
CA LEU A 740 16.80 -12.11 20.55
C LEU A 740 17.32 -10.68 20.73
N THR A 741 17.32 -10.24 21.97
CA THR A 741 17.95 -8.97 22.36
C THR A 741 18.99 -9.27 23.42
N GLY A 742 20.19 -8.79 23.22
CA GLY A 742 21.29 -8.92 24.18
C GLY A 742 22.10 -7.62 24.18
N GLY A 743 22.51 -7.22 25.35
CA GLY A 743 23.32 -6.03 25.54
C GLY A 743 24.16 -6.13 26.81
N PHE A 744 25.11 -5.22 26.89
CA PHE A 744 25.93 -4.99 28.06
C PHE A 744 25.82 -3.53 28.45
N THR A 745 25.74 -3.29 29.73
CA THR A 745 25.68 -1.96 30.34
C THR A 745 26.90 -1.71 31.19
#